data_8d71171a8e1bd18378ab521a83bbd1ba
#
_entry.id   8d71171a8e1bd18378ab521a83bbd1ba
#
_cell.length_a   1.000
_cell.length_b   1.000
_cell.length_c   1.000
_cell.angle_alpha   90.00
_cell.angle_beta   90.00
_cell.angle_gamma   90.00
#
_symmetry.space_group_name_H-M   'P 1'
#
loop_
_entity.id
_entity.type
_entity.pdbx_description
1 polymer ?
#
loop_
_entity_poly.entity_id
_entity_poly.type
_entity_poly.pdbx_seq_one_letter_code
_entity_poly.pdbx_strand_id
1 'polypeptide(L)'
;MKLEDLGRTAEHLDRTFRGHCARLDRDLPWFAQFALQDDGRRAEYFVGHAPSTAERILDWRHPLALAVAQAEMGDPVELSAPFAQGKKVVVERAEVKAVGRRLTSVRLVLPDGAFTLVSTPEGFVDPERVAVARSTSGDLDDVIARLTPAQFKLITSSRAAPLIVQGRAGSGKTSVGLYRLAWLTHAEADSEATAVPPGRILMVMFNKALKTYVERTTRSLGLGAVRLDTYHAWALAEVRRGYGGNLSPSGDLSAKHPNVVRLKKQLGILKAVEAYVARQTQTVEAWLAGKLAPYDLQGTWLASIQGSTAPVAQRLIRAREAALARRAETTEPATVARLTQIHAVLAHAVSRLIGYKDELLSILTDRELLATHLPQASAAEIDELVAYQTALQRRAAGDRHAGPTVDFEDLAILLRLMQLKHGGLPNAKQDETVDLYEHVLIDEAQDFGAVELTAILGAVRSRTGVTIVGDANQKIIPEADFMGWDALARELGVSGATVARLEVPHRSTAPIMALADALVGDAPQAGRAGLTPRLSVVPPEGQIDRLASAIRGFLAERPNAHVAVVCGRAREVDAVLGEVSARLRGDGLSVRVGQREAFSFSPGVTVTNLRQIKGLEFDAVFALDVNDDRYPSDDQGRRWLYTLVTRAKDVVHLFSTGAPATLLQPAIAAGLVALDAAEDIPVFDPASDTDEPF
;
A
#
# COMPACT_ATOMS: atom_id res chain seq x y z
N MET A 1 -27.63 29.29 12.12
CA MET A 1 -28.07 28.67 13.41
C MET A 1 -27.25 29.25 14.56
N LYS A 2 -27.81 29.49 15.77
CA LYS A 2 -27.04 30.02 16.92
C LYS A 2 -26.14 28.91 17.50
N LEU A 3 -25.00 29.28 18.08
CA LEU A 3 -24.02 28.32 18.63
C LEU A 3 -24.63 27.43 19.74
N GLU A 4 -25.58 27.96 20.51
CA GLU A 4 -26.35 27.24 21.53
C GLU A 4 -27.21 26.11 20.92
N ASP A 5 -27.75 26.30 19.70
CA ASP A 5 -28.55 25.29 19.02
C ASP A 5 -27.65 24.16 18.50
N LEU A 6 -26.43 24.48 18.04
CA LEU A 6 -25.42 23.49 17.63
C LEU A 6 -24.99 22.60 18.81
N GLY A 7 -24.77 23.22 20.00
CA GLY A 7 -24.45 22.49 21.22
C GLY A 7 -25.55 21.52 21.63
N ARG A 8 -26.81 21.95 21.59
CA ARG A 8 -27.98 21.09 21.89
C ARG A 8 -28.10 19.91 20.91
N THR A 9 -27.83 20.16 19.62
CA THR A 9 -27.82 19.09 18.61
C THR A 9 -26.71 18.05 18.92
N ALA A 10 -25.51 18.50 19.24
CA ALA A 10 -24.41 17.60 19.59
C ALA A 10 -24.70 16.78 20.87
N GLU A 11 -25.31 17.40 21.90
CA GLU A 11 -25.77 16.70 23.10
C GLU A 11 -26.87 15.68 22.83
N HIS A 12 -27.78 15.99 21.90
CA HIS A 12 -28.82 15.04 21.47
C HIS A 12 -28.16 13.82 20.80
N LEU A 13 -27.19 14.04 19.92
CA LEU A 13 -26.45 12.97 19.25
C LEU A 13 -25.66 12.11 20.27
N ASP A 14 -25.02 12.71 21.28
CA ASP A 14 -24.30 11.95 22.32
C ASP A 14 -25.26 11.08 23.16
N ARG A 15 -26.44 11.61 23.52
CA ARG A 15 -27.45 10.81 24.24
C ARG A 15 -27.94 9.64 23.39
N THR A 16 -28.21 9.88 22.11
CA THR A 16 -28.64 8.85 21.16
C THR A 16 -27.54 7.81 20.98
N PHE A 17 -26.30 8.24 20.81
CA PHE A 17 -25.13 7.37 20.68
C PHE A 17 -25.00 6.43 21.88
N ARG A 18 -24.99 6.97 23.10
CA ARG A 18 -24.92 6.17 24.33
C ARG A 18 -26.09 5.19 24.47
N GLY A 19 -27.31 5.62 24.06
CA GLY A 19 -28.48 4.75 24.02
C GLY A 19 -28.29 3.56 23.09
N HIS A 20 -27.76 3.79 21.89
CA HIS A 20 -27.45 2.73 20.91
C HIS A 20 -26.31 1.82 21.41
N CYS A 21 -25.25 2.39 22.04
CA CYS A 21 -24.19 1.58 22.67
C CYS A 21 -24.76 0.59 23.68
N ALA A 22 -25.66 1.06 24.53
CA ALA A 22 -26.26 0.23 25.59
C ALA A 22 -27.19 -0.86 25.02
N ARG A 23 -28.06 -0.54 24.04
CA ARG A 23 -29.00 -1.49 23.48
C ARG A 23 -28.37 -2.54 22.57
N LEU A 24 -27.31 -2.17 21.87
CA LEU A 24 -26.61 -3.06 20.92
C LEU A 24 -25.36 -3.74 21.51
N ASP A 25 -24.97 -3.35 22.72
CA ASP A 25 -23.72 -3.75 23.40
C ASP A 25 -22.49 -3.55 22.49
N ARG A 26 -22.40 -2.36 21.90
CA ARG A 26 -21.32 -1.95 20.99
C ARG A 26 -20.71 -0.66 21.45
N ASP A 27 -19.38 -0.51 21.35
CA ASP A 27 -18.68 0.72 21.71
C ASP A 27 -18.79 1.80 20.63
N LEU A 28 -18.89 1.40 19.34
CA LEU A 28 -19.10 2.29 18.21
C LEU A 28 -20.27 1.77 17.33
N PRO A 29 -21.53 2.02 17.71
CA PRO A 29 -22.68 1.53 16.95
C PRO A 29 -22.80 2.23 15.57
N TRP A 30 -22.40 3.50 15.47
CA TRP A 30 -22.39 4.30 14.27
C TRP A 30 -21.36 5.44 14.36
N PHE A 31 -20.92 5.96 13.24
CA PHE A 31 -19.91 7.03 13.11
C PHE A 31 -20.41 8.26 12.35
N ALA A 32 -21.58 8.16 11.68
CA ALA A 32 -22.23 9.29 11.04
C ALA A 32 -23.74 9.22 11.20
N GLN A 33 -24.39 10.39 11.09
CA GLN A 33 -25.84 10.55 11.08
C GLN A 33 -26.22 11.47 9.94
N PHE A 34 -27.41 11.28 9.38
CA PHE A 34 -28.02 12.24 8.46
C PHE A 34 -29.53 12.34 8.66
N ALA A 35 -30.07 13.51 8.35
CA ALA A 35 -31.50 13.74 8.35
C ALA A 35 -31.99 14.07 6.94
N LEU A 36 -33.05 13.39 6.56
CA LEU A 36 -33.79 13.62 5.32
C LEU A 36 -35.15 14.30 5.61
N GLN A 37 -35.50 15.25 4.79
CA GLN A 37 -36.79 15.95 4.88
C GLN A 37 -37.64 15.72 3.64
N ASP A 38 -38.92 15.41 3.84
CA ASP A 38 -39.95 15.21 2.81
C ASP A 38 -41.26 15.77 3.32
N ASP A 39 -41.89 16.69 2.60
CA ASP A 39 -43.19 17.30 2.92
C ASP A 39 -43.37 17.66 4.42
N GLY A 40 -42.34 18.26 5.03
CA GLY A 40 -42.36 18.66 6.43
C GLY A 40 -42.07 17.53 7.45
N ARG A 41 -41.88 16.28 7.01
CA ARG A 41 -41.47 15.17 7.88
C ARG A 41 -39.96 15.00 7.81
N ARG A 42 -39.32 15.00 8.98
CA ARG A 42 -37.88 14.73 9.15
C ARG A 42 -37.68 13.29 9.61
N ALA A 43 -36.79 12.58 8.94
CA ALA A 43 -36.38 11.24 9.31
C ALA A 43 -34.85 11.20 9.50
N GLU A 44 -34.41 10.64 10.65
CA GLU A 44 -33.00 10.49 10.99
C GLU A 44 -32.54 9.05 10.76
N TYR A 45 -31.34 8.92 10.23
CA TYR A 45 -30.66 7.66 9.98
C TYR A 45 -29.22 7.74 10.50
N PHE A 46 -28.72 6.63 10.97
CA PHE A 46 -27.35 6.50 11.46
C PHE A 46 -26.57 5.58 10.52
N VAL A 47 -25.27 5.78 10.39
CA VAL A 47 -24.41 5.00 9.49
C VAL A 47 -23.32 4.36 10.32
N GLY A 48 -23.18 3.05 10.22
CA GLY A 48 -22.20 2.26 10.95
C GLY A 48 -21.64 1.10 10.13
N HIS A 49 -20.76 0.33 10.74
CA HIS A 49 -20.19 -0.87 10.11
C HIS A 49 -21.11 -2.09 10.19
N ALA A 50 -22.00 -2.11 11.15
CA ALA A 50 -22.95 -3.20 11.34
C ALA A 50 -24.37 -2.65 11.47
N PRO A 51 -25.28 -2.98 10.54
CA PRO A 51 -26.61 -2.42 10.48
C PRO A 51 -27.51 -2.87 11.65
N SER A 52 -28.51 -2.04 11.96
CA SER A 52 -29.61 -2.37 12.88
C SER A 52 -30.89 -1.68 12.41
N THR A 53 -31.82 -2.46 11.88
CA THR A 53 -33.11 -1.93 11.41
C THR A 53 -33.91 -1.31 12.56
N ALA A 54 -33.89 -1.91 13.76
CA ALA A 54 -34.59 -1.41 14.93
C ALA A 54 -34.11 -0.02 15.36
N GLU A 55 -32.79 0.26 15.24
CA GLU A 55 -32.16 1.53 15.60
C GLU A 55 -31.92 2.46 14.41
N ARG A 56 -32.44 2.13 13.23
CA ARG A 56 -32.20 2.86 11.97
C ARG A 56 -30.72 3.10 11.66
N ILE A 57 -29.88 2.14 12.00
CA ILE A 57 -28.46 2.14 11.67
C ILE A 57 -28.32 1.41 10.34
N LEU A 58 -27.85 2.11 9.32
CA LEU A 58 -27.54 1.59 8.01
C LEU A 58 -26.07 1.16 7.96
N ASP A 59 -25.80 0.11 7.21
CA ASP A 59 -24.41 -0.14 6.77
C ASP A 59 -23.96 1.03 5.89
N TRP A 60 -22.71 1.47 6.03
CA TRP A 60 -22.19 2.58 5.24
C TRP A 60 -22.22 2.32 3.72
N ARG A 61 -22.26 1.05 3.31
CA ARG A 61 -22.37 0.59 1.92
C ARG A 61 -23.80 0.58 1.40
N HIS A 62 -24.77 0.83 2.25
CA HIS A 62 -26.18 0.85 1.89
C HIS A 62 -26.48 1.95 0.85
N PRO A 63 -27.28 1.67 -0.22
CA PRO A 63 -27.55 2.63 -1.29
C PRO A 63 -27.99 4.01 -0.81
N LEU A 64 -28.82 4.08 0.25
CA LEU A 64 -29.24 5.35 0.82
C LEU A 64 -28.09 6.12 1.49
N ALA A 65 -27.24 5.44 2.27
CA ALA A 65 -26.08 6.06 2.89
C ALA A 65 -25.12 6.61 1.82
N LEU A 66 -24.94 5.87 0.73
CA LEU A 66 -24.14 6.24 -0.42
C LEU A 66 -24.70 7.45 -1.16
N ALA A 67 -26.01 7.45 -1.47
CA ALA A 67 -26.65 8.55 -2.16
C ALA A 67 -26.56 9.85 -1.36
N VAL A 68 -26.76 9.78 -0.04
CA VAL A 68 -26.62 10.93 0.86
C VAL A 68 -25.15 11.39 0.95
N ALA A 69 -24.18 10.49 0.98
CA ALA A 69 -22.76 10.85 1.04
C ALA A 69 -22.28 11.58 -0.23
N GLN A 70 -22.92 11.32 -1.38
CA GLN A 70 -22.59 11.94 -2.68
C GLN A 70 -23.33 13.26 -2.93
N ALA A 71 -24.48 13.50 -2.29
CA ALA A 71 -25.28 14.69 -2.48
C ALA A 71 -24.68 15.90 -1.77
N GLU A 72 -24.88 17.12 -2.27
CA GLU A 72 -24.59 18.34 -1.52
C GLU A 72 -25.73 18.65 -0.52
N MET A 73 -25.44 19.50 0.47
CA MET A 73 -26.46 19.90 1.45
C MET A 73 -27.56 20.70 0.77
N GLY A 74 -28.81 20.29 0.96
CA GLY A 74 -29.95 20.90 0.31
C GLY A 74 -30.34 20.23 -1.01
N ASP A 75 -29.52 19.35 -1.55
CA ASP A 75 -29.84 18.62 -2.78
C ASP A 75 -30.89 17.52 -2.55
N PRO A 76 -31.75 17.29 -3.54
CA PRO A 76 -32.69 16.17 -3.50
C PRO A 76 -31.96 14.86 -3.77
N VAL A 77 -32.13 13.89 -2.87
CA VAL A 77 -31.67 12.49 -3.04
C VAL A 77 -32.87 11.68 -3.52
N GLU A 78 -32.74 11.02 -4.66
CA GLU A 78 -33.77 10.12 -5.19
C GLU A 78 -33.67 8.76 -4.51
N LEU A 79 -34.77 8.33 -3.89
CA LEU A 79 -34.83 7.04 -3.18
C LEU A 79 -35.62 6.04 -4.01
N SER A 80 -35.04 4.86 -4.21
CA SER A 80 -35.68 3.69 -4.80
C SER A 80 -36.19 2.72 -3.72
N ALA A 81 -37.27 1.97 -4.03
CA ALA A 81 -37.73 0.91 -3.14
C ALA A 81 -36.57 -0.02 -2.71
N PRO A 82 -36.56 -0.54 -1.45
CA PRO A 82 -37.67 -0.63 -0.50
C PRO A 82 -37.73 0.52 0.53
N PHE A 83 -36.87 1.53 0.48
CA PHE A 83 -36.63 2.46 1.59
C PHE A 83 -37.53 3.71 1.60
N ALA A 84 -38.15 4.03 0.58
CA ALA A 84 -39.24 4.98 0.27
C ALA A 84 -39.10 5.40 -1.19
N GLN A 85 -40.20 5.63 -1.86
CA GLN A 85 -40.20 6.23 -3.21
C GLN A 85 -40.27 7.75 -3.09
N GLY A 86 -39.48 8.47 -3.88
CA GLY A 86 -39.56 9.92 -3.97
C GLY A 86 -38.23 10.65 -3.78
N LYS A 87 -38.26 11.96 -3.94
CA LYS A 87 -37.15 12.87 -3.73
C LYS A 87 -37.17 13.40 -2.31
N LYS A 88 -36.11 13.21 -1.54
CA LYS A 88 -35.94 13.77 -0.21
C LYS A 88 -34.71 14.66 -0.16
N VAL A 89 -34.78 15.72 0.63
CA VAL A 89 -33.71 16.70 0.75
C VAL A 89 -32.82 16.37 1.95
N VAL A 90 -31.51 16.38 1.79
CA VAL A 90 -30.55 16.24 2.88
C VAL A 90 -30.46 17.57 3.65
N VAL A 91 -30.97 17.59 4.87
CA VAL A 91 -31.03 18.82 5.69
C VAL A 91 -29.98 18.90 6.79
N GLU A 92 -29.38 17.77 7.16
CA GLU A 92 -28.36 17.70 8.19
C GLU A 92 -27.49 16.47 7.98
N ARG A 93 -26.19 16.62 8.24
CA ARG A 93 -25.24 15.51 8.43
C ARG A 93 -24.43 15.76 9.69
N ALA A 94 -24.15 14.71 10.39
CA ALA A 94 -23.21 14.72 11.52
C ALA A 94 -22.16 13.62 11.36
N GLU A 95 -20.94 13.95 11.64
CA GLU A 95 -19.82 13.04 11.76
C GLU A 95 -19.39 13.03 13.23
N VAL A 96 -19.19 11.86 13.80
CA VAL A 96 -18.90 11.78 15.23
C VAL A 96 -17.61 11.04 15.52
N LYS A 97 -16.94 11.46 16.59
CA LYS A 97 -15.83 10.74 17.20
C LYS A 97 -16.21 10.30 18.59
N ALA A 98 -15.82 9.08 18.95
CA ALA A 98 -16.11 8.51 20.25
C ALA A 98 -14.87 7.90 20.90
N VAL A 99 -14.81 7.96 22.22
CA VAL A 99 -13.87 7.18 23.03
C VAL A 99 -14.66 6.40 24.07
N GLY A 100 -14.54 5.09 24.03
CA GLY A 100 -15.48 4.23 24.74
C GLY A 100 -16.91 4.48 24.23
N ARG A 101 -17.87 4.58 25.11
CA ARG A 101 -19.30 4.76 24.77
C ARG A 101 -19.76 6.23 24.86
N ARG A 102 -18.87 7.21 24.57
CA ARG A 102 -19.18 8.65 24.61
C ARG A 102 -18.58 9.38 23.42
N LEU A 103 -19.32 10.34 22.88
CA LEU A 103 -18.81 11.21 21.83
C LEU A 103 -17.79 12.20 22.41
N THR A 104 -16.66 12.34 21.71
CA THR A 104 -15.61 13.31 22.03
C THR A 104 -15.64 14.51 21.09
N SER A 105 -16.18 14.34 19.87
CA SER A 105 -16.36 15.41 18.90
C SER A 105 -17.54 15.11 17.99
N VAL A 106 -18.22 16.18 17.57
CA VAL A 106 -19.31 16.16 16.58
C VAL A 106 -19.04 17.23 15.55
N ARG A 107 -18.99 16.85 14.29
CA ARG A 107 -18.93 17.77 13.14
C ARG A 107 -20.30 17.80 12.47
N LEU A 108 -21.00 18.92 12.60
CA LEU A 108 -22.29 19.15 11.98
C LEU A 108 -22.09 19.84 10.64
N VAL A 109 -22.72 19.32 9.58
CA VAL A 109 -22.77 19.92 8.25
C VAL A 109 -24.23 20.29 7.99
N LEU A 110 -24.48 21.56 7.79
CA LEU A 110 -25.78 22.18 7.61
C LEU A 110 -25.75 23.02 6.32
N PRO A 111 -26.90 23.46 5.77
CA PRO A 111 -26.91 24.37 4.62
C PRO A 111 -26.11 25.64 4.83
N ASP A 112 -26.02 26.13 6.08
CA ASP A 112 -25.28 27.35 6.44
C ASP A 112 -23.76 27.15 6.63
N GLY A 113 -23.26 25.90 6.55
CA GLY A 113 -21.84 25.56 6.71
C GLY A 113 -21.57 24.35 7.60
N ALA A 114 -20.27 24.11 7.85
CA ALA A 114 -19.81 23.01 8.69
C ALA A 114 -19.24 23.54 10.02
N PHE A 115 -19.67 22.93 11.14
CA PHE A 115 -19.32 23.32 12.50
C PHE A 115 -18.77 22.12 13.25
N THR A 116 -17.62 22.27 13.89
CA THR A 116 -17.05 21.21 14.74
C THR A 116 -17.21 21.61 16.20
N LEU A 117 -17.70 20.69 17.01
CA LEU A 117 -17.87 20.83 18.44
C LEU A 117 -17.10 19.73 19.18
N VAL A 118 -16.48 20.05 20.29
CA VAL A 118 -15.75 19.09 21.15
C VAL A 118 -16.43 18.95 22.49
N SER A 119 -16.44 17.74 23.03
CA SER A 119 -17.02 17.44 24.33
C SER A 119 -16.11 17.94 25.46
N THR A 120 -16.69 18.67 26.38
CA THR A 120 -16.06 19.11 27.64
C THR A 120 -16.94 18.68 28.82
N PRO A 121 -16.48 18.80 30.09
CA PRO A 121 -17.33 18.57 31.27
C PRO A 121 -18.60 19.43 31.30
N GLU A 122 -18.60 20.59 30.60
CA GLU A 122 -19.68 21.58 30.59
C GLU A 122 -20.63 21.38 29.40
N GLY A 123 -20.32 20.43 28.49
CA GLY A 123 -21.10 20.17 27.27
C GLY A 123 -20.25 20.25 25.99
N PHE A 124 -20.93 20.33 24.83
CA PHE A 124 -20.25 20.47 23.54
C PHE A 124 -20.02 21.94 23.19
N VAL A 125 -18.75 22.30 22.96
CA VAL A 125 -18.33 23.69 22.71
C VAL A 125 -17.44 23.80 21.47
N ASP A 126 -17.34 25.00 20.94
CA ASP A 126 -16.45 25.30 19.82
C ASP A 126 -14.97 25.14 20.25
N PRO A 127 -14.13 24.35 19.53
CA PRO A 127 -12.73 24.13 19.88
C PRO A 127 -11.88 25.41 19.92
N GLU A 128 -12.27 26.48 19.24
CA GLU A 128 -11.55 27.78 19.30
C GLU A 128 -11.70 28.45 20.67
N ARG A 129 -12.71 28.09 21.46
CA ARG A 129 -12.95 28.66 22.80
C ARG A 129 -12.29 27.87 23.93
N VAL A 130 -11.73 26.72 23.66
CA VAL A 130 -11.10 25.86 24.65
C VAL A 130 -9.68 25.57 24.16
N ALA A 131 -8.67 25.87 24.97
CA ALA A 131 -7.33 25.33 24.82
C ALA A 131 -7.35 23.84 25.12
N VAL A 132 -7.93 23.04 24.22
CA VAL A 132 -8.09 21.60 24.40
C VAL A 132 -6.84 20.92 23.93
N ALA A 133 -6.20 20.17 24.82
CA ALA A 133 -5.26 19.14 24.42
C ALA A 133 -5.95 18.22 23.38
N ARG A 134 -5.58 18.36 22.13
CA ARG A 134 -6.13 17.56 21.01
C ARG A 134 -5.70 16.12 21.21
N SER A 135 -6.61 15.26 21.68
CA SER A 135 -6.39 13.82 21.66
C SER A 135 -6.44 13.36 20.21
N THR A 136 -5.30 13.09 19.63
CA THR A 136 -5.17 12.43 18.33
C THR A 136 -5.05 10.94 18.56
N SER A 137 -6.16 10.25 18.82
CA SER A 137 -6.20 8.82 18.57
C SER A 137 -6.28 8.62 17.04
N GLY A 138 -5.18 8.15 16.46
CA GLY A 138 -5.08 7.94 15.01
C GLY A 138 -5.77 6.66 14.55
N ASP A 139 -6.96 6.35 15.07
CA ASP A 139 -7.73 5.20 14.61
C ASP A 139 -8.40 5.49 13.27
N LEU A 140 -8.21 4.58 12.32
CA LEU A 140 -8.79 4.63 10.98
C LEU A 140 -10.33 4.55 10.95
N ASP A 141 -10.97 4.17 12.05
CA ASP A 141 -12.43 4.23 12.23
C ASP A 141 -12.99 5.66 12.04
N ASP A 142 -12.11 6.65 12.18
CA ASP A 142 -12.37 8.07 11.94
C ASP A 142 -12.42 8.47 10.45
N VAL A 143 -12.08 7.57 9.53
CA VAL A 143 -11.84 7.92 8.11
C VAL A 143 -13.13 7.93 7.28
N ILE A 144 -14.10 7.05 7.53
CA ILE A 144 -15.34 7.03 6.73
C ILE A 144 -16.11 8.34 6.92
N ALA A 145 -16.15 8.84 8.14
CA ALA A 145 -16.78 10.10 8.45
C ALA A 145 -16.16 11.31 7.73
N ARG A 146 -14.94 11.16 7.21
CA ARG A 146 -14.15 12.20 6.54
C ARG A 146 -13.95 11.98 5.05
N LEU A 147 -14.56 10.94 4.47
CA LEU A 147 -14.44 10.72 3.02
C LEU A 147 -15.12 11.86 2.27
N THR A 148 -14.36 12.51 1.40
CA THR A 148 -14.92 13.51 0.49
C THR A 148 -15.80 12.84 -0.56
N PRO A 149 -16.78 13.56 -1.18
CA PRO A 149 -17.56 13.03 -2.29
C PRO A 149 -16.70 12.46 -3.42
N ALA A 150 -15.55 13.10 -3.71
CA ALA A 150 -14.60 12.62 -4.72
C ALA A 150 -13.98 11.27 -4.33
N GLN A 151 -13.51 11.11 -3.08
CA GLN A 151 -12.99 9.84 -2.58
C GLN A 151 -14.07 8.76 -2.61
N PHE A 152 -15.28 9.11 -2.22
CA PHE A 152 -16.41 8.20 -2.21
C PHE A 152 -16.78 7.70 -3.61
N LYS A 153 -16.79 8.59 -4.62
CA LYS A 153 -17.00 8.24 -6.03
C LYS A 153 -15.96 7.22 -6.54
N LEU A 154 -14.70 7.32 -6.08
CA LEU A 154 -13.67 6.37 -6.44
C LEU A 154 -13.87 5.02 -5.78
N ILE A 155 -14.24 5.00 -4.50
CA ILE A 155 -14.54 3.78 -3.74
C ILE A 155 -15.64 2.98 -4.43
N THR A 156 -16.69 3.66 -4.89
CA THR A 156 -17.88 3.06 -5.51
C THR A 156 -17.82 2.98 -7.03
N SER A 157 -16.69 3.30 -7.66
CA SER A 157 -16.57 3.25 -9.11
C SER A 157 -16.74 1.82 -9.65
N SER A 158 -17.28 1.71 -10.87
CA SER A 158 -17.52 0.43 -11.54
C SER A 158 -16.29 -0.44 -11.66
N ARG A 159 -16.48 -1.76 -11.71
CA ARG A 159 -15.45 -2.78 -11.98
C ARG A 159 -15.15 -2.98 -13.46
N ALA A 160 -15.83 -2.26 -14.35
CA ALA A 160 -15.66 -2.42 -15.80
C ALA A 160 -14.26 -2.02 -16.30
N ALA A 161 -13.52 -1.22 -15.52
CA ALA A 161 -12.16 -0.81 -15.84
C ALA A 161 -11.27 -0.84 -14.58
N PRO A 162 -9.95 -1.01 -14.74
CA PRO A 162 -9.01 -0.85 -13.63
C PRO A 162 -9.04 0.60 -13.13
N LEU A 163 -8.76 0.77 -11.84
CA LEU A 163 -8.72 2.09 -11.20
C LEU A 163 -7.27 2.45 -10.81
N ILE A 164 -6.79 3.59 -11.29
CA ILE A 164 -5.53 4.19 -10.85
C ILE A 164 -5.86 5.46 -10.06
N VAL A 165 -5.42 5.53 -8.81
CA VAL A 165 -5.62 6.69 -7.93
C VAL A 165 -4.26 7.32 -7.64
N GLN A 166 -4.06 8.47 -8.24
CA GLN A 166 -2.91 9.33 -7.98
C GLN A 166 -3.29 10.39 -6.95
N GLY A 167 -2.41 10.67 -6.00
CA GLY A 167 -2.68 11.76 -5.06
C GLY A 167 -1.46 12.13 -4.25
N ARG A 168 -1.48 13.35 -3.71
CA ARG A 168 -0.41 13.86 -2.84
C ARG A 168 -0.37 13.11 -1.51
N ALA A 169 0.71 13.31 -0.77
CA ALA A 169 0.80 12.85 0.61
C ALA A 169 -0.41 13.32 1.43
N GLY A 170 -0.94 12.46 2.28
CA GLY A 170 -2.10 12.80 3.13
C GLY A 170 -3.45 12.91 2.44
N SER A 171 -3.57 12.65 1.12
CA SER A 171 -4.85 12.71 0.38
C SER A 171 -5.78 11.51 0.62
N GLY A 172 -5.36 10.53 1.43
CA GLY A 172 -6.20 9.37 1.77
C GLY A 172 -6.19 8.23 0.75
N LYS A 173 -5.18 8.13 -0.12
CA LYS A 173 -5.06 7.09 -1.17
C LYS A 173 -5.22 5.67 -0.62
N THR A 174 -4.44 5.29 0.39
CA THR A 174 -4.51 3.97 1.03
C THR A 174 -5.90 3.70 1.61
N SER A 175 -6.51 4.73 2.22
CA SER A 175 -7.88 4.63 2.73
C SER A 175 -8.88 4.37 1.61
N VAL A 176 -8.83 5.13 0.50
CA VAL A 176 -9.66 4.90 -0.69
C VAL A 176 -9.49 3.47 -1.19
N GLY A 177 -8.25 2.96 -1.29
CA GLY A 177 -7.96 1.59 -1.68
C GLY A 177 -8.63 0.56 -0.76
N LEU A 178 -8.48 0.71 0.56
CA LEU A 178 -9.05 -0.21 1.55
C LEU A 178 -10.58 -0.19 1.56
N TYR A 179 -11.20 0.99 1.53
CA TYR A 179 -12.65 1.10 1.46
C TYR A 179 -13.21 0.59 0.14
N ARG A 180 -12.45 0.72 -0.96
CA ARG A 180 -12.82 0.07 -2.22
C ARG A 180 -12.81 -1.44 -2.10
N LEU A 181 -11.83 -2.06 -1.43
CA LEU A 181 -11.86 -3.50 -1.18
C LEU A 181 -13.10 -3.89 -0.36
N ALA A 182 -13.43 -3.14 0.68
CA ALA A 182 -14.63 -3.39 1.48
C ALA A 182 -15.92 -3.22 0.65
N TRP A 183 -15.97 -2.26 -0.26
CA TRP A 183 -17.05 -2.11 -1.21
C TRP A 183 -17.18 -3.32 -2.14
N LEU A 184 -16.10 -3.75 -2.75
CA LEU A 184 -16.07 -4.87 -3.70
C LEU A 184 -16.48 -6.21 -3.08
N THR A 185 -16.36 -6.37 -1.76
CA THR A 185 -16.77 -7.59 -1.04
C THR A 185 -18.26 -7.60 -0.66
N HIS A 186 -18.99 -6.51 -0.90
CA HIS A 186 -20.40 -6.41 -0.54
C HIS A 186 -21.32 -6.88 -1.67
N ALA A 187 -22.33 -7.68 -1.34
CA ALA A 187 -23.22 -8.30 -2.32
C ALA A 187 -24.10 -7.30 -3.12
N GLU A 188 -24.31 -6.10 -2.57
CA GLU A 188 -25.13 -5.05 -3.17
C GLU A 188 -24.31 -3.94 -3.85
N ALA A 189 -22.99 -4.12 -3.90
CA ALA A 189 -22.08 -3.08 -4.36
C ALA A 189 -22.21 -2.74 -5.85
N ASP A 190 -22.67 -3.69 -6.66
CA ASP A 190 -22.89 -3.48 -8.10
C ASP A 190 -24.06 -4.38 -8.52
N SER A 191 -25.12 -3.81 -9.07
CA SER A 191 -26.31 -4.54 -9.49
C SER A 191 -26.03 -5.57 -10.60
N GLU A 192 -24.89 -5.47 -11.27
CA GLU A 192 -24.48 -6.33 -12.38
C GLU A 192 -23.34 -7.31 -12.03
N ALA A 193 -22.64 -7.12 -10.90
CA ALA A 193 -21.49 -7.91 -10.53
C ALA A 193 -21.65 -8.64 -9.19
N THR A 194 -21.28 -9.90 -9.14
CA THR A 194 -21.20 -10.67 -7.88
C THR A 194 -20.12 -10.11 -6.96
N ALA A 195 -20.36 -10.12 -5.64
CA ALA A 195 -19.37 -9.74 -4.63
C ALA A 195 -18.05 -10.51 -4.80
N VAL A 196 -16.94 -9.82 -4.61
CA VAL A 196 -15.63 -10.46 -4.65
C VAL A 196 -15.37 -11.17 -3.32
N PRO A 197 -15.15 -12.49 -3.29
CA PRO A 197 -14.80 -13.19 -2.05
C PRO A 197 -13.51 -12.59 -1.46
N PRO A 198 -13.47 -12.21 -0.17
CA PRO A 198 -12.27 -11.60 0.45
C PRO A 198 -11.01 -12.44 0.29
N GLY A 199 -11.10 -13.78 0.35
CA GLY A 199 -9.98 -14.68 0.14
C GLY A 199 -9.44 -14.72 -1.32
N ARG A 200 -10.14 -14.08 -2.26
CA ARG A 200 -9.72 -13.89 -3.66
C ARG A 200 -9.17 -12.50 -3.94
N ILE A 201 -8.90 -11.73 -2.88
CA ILE A 201 -8.31 -10.39 -2.96
C ILE A 201 -6.88 -10.44 -2.44
N LEU A 202 -5.98 -9.80 -3.17
CA LEU A 202 -4.60 -9.55 -2.75
C LEU A 202 -4.38 -8.04 -2.60
N MET A 203 -3.80 -7.62 -1.48
CA MET A 203 -3.24 -6.29 -1.32
C MET A 203 -1.73 -6.38 -1.20
N VAL A 204 -1.01 -5.76 -2.13
CA VAL A 204 0.44 -5.67 -2.16
C VAL A 204 0.88 -4.31 -1.66
N MET A 205 1.81 -4.31 -0.69
CA MET A 205 2.34 -3.12 -0.06
C MET A 205 3.87 -3.07 -0.16
N PHE A 206 4.41 -1.87 -0.03
CA PHE A 206 5.85 -1.66 -0.14
C PHE A 206 6.64 -2.21 1.05
N ASN A 207 6.19 -1.98 2.30
CA ASN A 207 6.94 -2.36 3.49
C ASN A 207 6.08 -3.05 4.57
N LYS A 208 6.76 -3.74 5.52
CA LYS A 208 6.11 -4.48 6.61
C LYS A 208 5.45 -3.58 7.65
N ALA A 209 5.99 -2.39 7.89
CA ALA A 209 5.41 -1.46 8.87
C ALA A 209 4.02 -0.99 8.41
N LEU A 210 3.87 -0.66 7.11
CA LEU A 210 2.58 -0.34 6.51
C LEU A 210 1.61 -1.52 6.59
N LYS A 211 2.08 -2.76 6.37
CA LYS A 211 1.27 -3.96 6.53
C LYS A 211 0.66 -4.05 7.92
N THR A 212 1.47 -3.90 8.97
CA THR A 212 1.00 -3.95 10.37
C THR A 212 -0.04 -2.86 10.67
N TYR A 213 0.15 -1.67 10.11
CA TYR A 213 -0.81 -0.56 10.23
C TYR A 213 -2.15 -0.90 9.57
N VAL A 214 -2.11 -1.41 8.34
CA VAL A 214 -3.30 -1.74 7.53
C VAL A 214 -4.07 -2.94 8.10
N GLU A 215 -3.40 -3.92 8.70
CA GLU A 215 -4.04 -5.13 9.28
C GLU A 215 -5.10 -4.83 10.33
N ARG A 216 -4.94 -3.76 11.10
CA ARG A 216 -5.97 -3.32 12.06
C ARG A 216 -7.23 -2.86 11.37
N THR A 217 -7.07 -2.00 10.36
CA THR A 217 -8.18 -1.45 9.58
C THR A 217 -8.93 -2.50 8.78
N THR A 218 -8.22 -3.46 8.18
CA THR A 218 -8.86 -4.53 7.40
C THR A 218 -9.75 -5.41 8.26
N ARG A 219 -9.41 -5.63 9.53
CA ARG A 219 -10.25 -6.37 10.46
C ARG A 219 -11.55 -5.63 10.79
N SER A 220 -11.47 -4.31 11.06
CA SER A 220 -12.67 -3.50 11.34
C SER A 220 -13.60 -3.39 10.13
N LEU A 221 -13.05 -3.45 8.91
CA LEU A 221 -13.80 -3.42 7.66
C LEU A 221 -14.36 -4.79 7.21
N GLY A 222 -14.19 -5.86 7.99
CA GLY A 222 -14.62 -7.21 7.61
C GLY A 222 -13.74 -7.86 6.53
N LEU A 223 -12.55 -7.32 6.29
CA LEU A 223 -11.59 -7.79 5.28
C LEU A 223 -10.54 -8.76 5.83
N GLY A 224 -10.81 -9.42 6.97
CA GLY A 224 -9.84 -10.29 7.64
C GLY A 224 -9.32 -11.48 6.82
N ALA A 225 -10.05 -11.89 5.78
CA ALA A 225 -9.64 -12.95 4.85
C ALA A 225 -8.90 -12.43 3.60
N VAL A 226 -8.75 -11.11 3.42
CA VAL A 226 -7.93 -10.53 2.34
C VAL A 226 -6.47 -10.85 2.61
N ARG A 227 -5.76 -11.30 1.58
CA ARG A 227 -4.32 -11.52 1.69
C ARG A 227 -3.58 -10.20 1.64
N LEU A 228 -2.93 -9.86 2.75
CA LEU A 228 -2.10 -8.66 2.88
C LEU A 228 -0.63 -9.06 2.93
N ASP A 229 0.18 -8.59 1.99
CA ASP A 229 1.59 -8.92 1.96
C ASP A 229 2.46 -7.81 1.38
N THR A 230 3.76 -7.82 1.73
CA THR A 230 4.73 -7.08 0.94
C THR A 230 5.03 -7.85 -0.34
N TYR A 231 5.42 -7.13 -1.41
CA TYR A 231 5.75 -7.76 -2.69
C TYR A 231 6.71 -8.94 -2.53
N HIS A 232 7.84 -8.75 -1.87
CA HIS A 232 8.84 -9.81 -1.74
C HIS A 232 8.36 -11.01 -0.92
N ALA A 233 7.57 -10.79 0.13
CA ALA A 233 7.00 -11.89 0.92
C ALA A 233 5.96 -12.67 0.12
N TRP A 234 5.07 -11.98 -0.59
CA TRP A 234 4.09 -12.58 -1.48
C TRP A 234 4.77 -13.35 -2.62
N ALA A 235 5.67 -12.70 -3.36
CA ALA A 235 6.35 -13.29 -4.50
C ALA A 235 7.14 -14.56 -4.13
N LEU A 236 7.89 -14.49 -3.01
CA LEU A 236 8.62 -15.65 -2.50
C LEU A 236 7.70 -16.81 -2.11
N ALA A 237 6.58 -16.51 -1.45
CA ALA A 237 5.61 -17.53 -1.08
C ALA A 237 4.98 -18.20 -2.31
N GLU A 238 4.63 -17.43 -3.36
CA GLU A 238 4.09 -17.96 -4.60
C GLU A 238 5.11 -18.80 -5.37
N VAL A 239 6.34 -18.32 -5.49
CA VAL A 239 7.43 -19.07 -6.14
C VAL A 239 7.70 -20.39 -5.40
N ARG A 240 7.74 -20.37 -4.06
CA ARG A 240 7.87 -21.59 -3.25
C ARG A 240 6.70 -22.55 -3.43
N ARG A 241 5.49 -22.04 -3.49
CA ARG A 241 4.28 -22.82 -3.70
C ARG A 241 4.28 -23.52 -5.07
N GLY A 242 4.63 -22.78 -6.12
CA GLY A 242 4.62 -23.28 -7.49
C GLY A 242 5.73 -24.28 -7.80
N TYR A 243 6.90 -24.06 -7.26
CA TYR A 243 8.08 -24.88 -7.55
C TYR A 243 8.45 -25.91 -6.49
N GLY A 244 7.79 -25.90 -5.33
CA GLY A 244 7.91 -26.95 -4.30
C GLY A 244 9.27 -27.03 -3.62
N GLY A 245 10.03 -25.95 -3.50
CA GLY A 245 11.38 -25.95 -2.94
C GLY A 245 11.64 -24.97 -1.80
N ASN A 246 12.68 -25.23 -1.00
CA ASN A 246 13.22 -24.23 -0.07
C ASN A 246 14.07 -23.23 -0.87
N LEU A 247 13.46 -22.13 -1.28
CA LEU A 247 14.14 -21.02 -1.91
C LEU A 247 14.57 -20.02 -0.82
N SER A 248 15.84 -19.72 -0.77
CA SER A 248 16.40 -18.69 0.14
C SER A 248 16.98 -17.58 -0.73
N PRO A 249 16.31 -16.41 -0.80
CA PRO A 249 16.84 -15.28 -1.56
C PRO A 249 18.18 -14.83 -0.94
N SER A 250 19.14 -14.51 -1.80
CA SER A 250 20.36 -13.81 -1.38
C SER A 250 20.03 -12.38 -0.98
N GLY A 251 20.89 -11.81 -0.12
CA GLY A 251 20.68 -10.45 0.39
C GLY A 251 20.76 -9.37 -0.67
N ASP A 252 20.66 -8.10 -0.25
CA ASP A 252 20.68 -6.92 -1.10
C ASP A 252 21.92 -6.88 -2.00
N LEU A 253 21.72 -6.95 -3.31
CA LEU A 253 22.75 -6.94 -4.34
C LEU A 253 23.11 -5.53 -4.81
N SER A 254 22.26 -4.55 -4.57
CA SER A 254 22.36 -3.21 -5.18
C SER A 254 23.70 -2.53 -4.89
N ALA A 255 24.25 -2.75 -3.69
CA ALA A 255 25.54 -2.20 -3.29
C ALA A 255 26.76 -2.86 -3.96
N LYS A 256 26.63 -4.14 -4.40
CA LYS A 256 27.75 -4.93 -4.94
C LYS A 256 27.70 -5.10 -6.46
N HIS A 257 26.49 -5.20 -7.01
CA HIS A 257 26.25 -5.48 -8.42
C HIS A 257 25.12 -4.59 -8.98
N PRO A 258 25.28 -3.26 -9.03
CA PRO A 258 24.21 -2.34 -9.44
C PRO A 258 23.74 -2.58 -10.88
N ASN A 259 24.65 -2.94 -11.80
CA ASN A 259 24.27 -3.25 -13.19
C ASN A 259 23.40 -4.49 -13.28
N VAL A 260 23.71 -5.55 -12.51
CA VAL A 260 22.94 -6.79 -12.47
C VAL A 260 21.51 -6.49 -12.00
N VAL A 261 21.36 -5.73 -10.91
CA VAL A 261 20.05 -5.32 -10.39
C VAL A 261 19.30 -4.49 -11.42
N ARG A 262 19.95 -3.50 -12.03
CA ARG A 262 19.34 -2.64 -13.05
C ARG A 262 18.83 -3.45 -14.25
N LEU A 263 19.63 -4.40 -14.77
CA LEU A 263 19.23 -5.24 -15.90
C LEU A 263 18.05 -6.16 -15.54
N LYS A 264 18.07 -6.81 -14.37
CA LYS A 264 16.97 -7.67 -13.92
C LYS A 264 15.66 -6.90 -13.71
N LYS A 265 15.69 -5.59 -13.50
CA LYS A 265 14.52 -4.72 -13.33
C LYS A 265 14.02 -4.06 -14.61
N GLN A 266 14.69 -4.22 -15.74
CA GLN A 266 14.22 -3.70 -17.03
C GLN A 266 13.12 -4.56 -17.63
N LEU A 267 12.08 -3.96 -18.24
CA LEU A 267 11.01 -4.68 -18.94
C LEU A 267 11.52 -5.62 -20.01
N GLY A 268 12.67 -5.32 -20.63
CA GLY A 268 13.32 -6.19 -21.59
C GLY A 268 13.60 -7.60 -21.06
N ILE A 269 13.85 -7.76 -19.76
CA ILE A 269 14.06 -9.08 -19.17
C ILE A 269 12.79 -9.95 -19.23
N LEU A 270 11.61 -9.34 -19.09
CA LEU A 270 10.34 -10.07 -19.23
C LEU A 270 10.08 -10.47 -20.69
N LYS A 271 10.48 -9.63 -21.65
CA LYS A 271 10.43 -9.97 -23.08
C LYS A 271 11.37 -11.13 -23.40
N ALA A 272 12.54 -11.19 -22.76
CA ALA A 272 13.44 -12.34 -22.88
C ALA A 272 12.79 -13.62 -22.31
N VAL A 273 12.09 -13.53 -21.18
CA VAL A 273 11.33 -14.66 -20.61
C VAL A 273 10.22 -15.12 -21.58
N GLU A 274 9.49 -14.18 -22.18
CA GLU A 274 8.44 -14.48 -23.18
C GLU A 274 9.00 -15.21 -24.40
N ALA A 275 10.11 -14.72 -24.95
CA ALA A 275 10.78 -15.34 -26.08
C ALA A 275 11.33 -16.73 -25.72
N TYR A 276 11.90 -16.90 -24.54
CA TYR A 276 12.34 -18.20 -24.03
C TYR A 276 11.19 -19.21 -23.95
N VAL A 277 10.05 -18.82 -23.34
CA VAL A 277 8.87 -19.69 -23.21
C VAL A 277 8.28 -20.06 -24.57
N ALA A 278 8.25 -19.11 -25.51
CA ALA A 278 7.81 -19.36 -26.89
C ALA A 278 8.71 -20.42 -27.57
N ARG A 279 10.03 -20.27 -27.50
CA ARG A 279 11.01 -21.24 -28.03
C ARG A 279 10.86 -22.61 -27.36
N GLN A 280 10.70 -22.64 -26.04
CA GLN A 280 10.48 -23.89 -25.30
C GLN A 280 9.18 -24.57 -25.70
N THR A 281 8.10 -23.80 -25.90
CA THR A 281 6.82 -24.32 -26.38
C THR A 281 6.97 -25.04 -27.73
N GLN A 282 7.64 -24.41 -28.69
CA GLN A 282 7.93 -25.03 -30.00
C GLN A 282 8.75 -26.33 -29.86
N THR A 283 9.76 -26.32 -28.98
CA THR A 283 10.58 -27.51 -28.70
C THR A 283 9.74 -28.66 -28.11
N VAL A 284 8.85 -28.35 -27.17
CA VAL A 284 7.95 -29.33 -26.55
C VAL A 284 6.95 -29.89 -27.60
N GLU A 285 6.39 -29.02 -28.44
CA GLU A 285 5.46 -29.44 -29.49
C GLU A 285 6.14 -30.34 -30.56
N ALA A 286 7.37 -30.02 -30.94
CA ALA A 286 8.15 -30.86 -31.85
C ALA A 286 8.48 -32.23 -31.22
N TRP A 287 8.85 -32.24 -29.95
CA TRP A 287 9.09 -33.47 -29.19
C TRP A 287 7.81 -34.34 -29.08
N LEU A 288 6.66 -33.70 -28.78
CA LEU A 288 5.36 -34.38 -28.72
C LEU A 288 4.98 -34.97 -30.05
N ALA A 289 5.18 -34.29 -31.15
CA ALA A 289 4.91 -34.78 -32.50
C ALA A 289 5.61 -36.15 -32.73
N GLY A 290 6.91 -36.23 -32.39
CA GLY A 290 7.66 -37.48 -32.49
C GLY A 290 7.19 -38.58 -31.55
N LYS A 291 6.83 -38.25 -30.30
CA LYS A 291 6.48 -39.22 -29.24
C LYS A 291 5.03 -39.68 -29.34
N LEU A 292 4.10 -38.87 -29.82
CA LEU A 292 2.70 -39.26 -30.01
C LEU A 292 2.44 -40.01 -31.31
N ALA A 293 3.28 -39.81 -32.33
CA ALA A 293 3.09 -40.38 -33.66
C ALA A 293 2.72 -41.91 -33.64
N PRO A 294 3.33 -42.80 -32.83
CA PRO A 294 2.96 -44.18 -32.79
C PRO A 294 1.56 -44.50 -32.21
N TYR A 295 1.00 -43.55 -31.47
CA TYR A 295 -0.24 -43.74 -30.69
C TYR A 295 -1.39 -42.87 -31.20
N ASP A 296 -1.08 -41.67 -31.71
CA ASP A 296 -2.04 -40.69 -32.26
C ASP A 296 -2.14 -40.83 -33.80
N LEU A 297 -2.67 -41.96 -34.24
CA LEU A 297 -2.71 -42.35 -35.66
C LEU A 297 -3.44 -41.37 -36.58
N GLN A 298 -4.32 -40.55 -36.02
CA GLN A 298 -5.10 -39.52 -36.73
C GLN A 298 -4.56 -38.11 -36.52
N GLY A 299 -3.51 -37.91 -35.69
CA GLY A 299 -2.96 -36.64 -35.35
C GLY A 299 -3.88 -35.72 -34.53
N THR A 300 -4.98 -36.27 -33.98
CA THR A 300 -6.03 -35.48 -33.35
C THR A 300 -5.59 -34.88 -32.00
N TRP A 301 -4.77 -35.60 -31.24
CA TRP A 301 -4.22 -35.10 -29.96
C TRP A 301 -3.24 -33.97 -30.15
N LEU A 302 -2.28 -34.16 -31.08
CA LEU A 302 -1.30 -33.13 -31.40
C LEU A 302 -1.98 -31.87 -31.97
N ALA A 303 -2.93 -32.04 -32.91
CA ALA A 303 -3.69 -30.94 -33.47
C ALA A 303 -4.48 -30.15 -32.41
N SER A 304 -5.10 -30.84 -31.45
CA SER A 304 -5.84 -30.17 -30.37
C SER A 304 -4.93 -29.36 -29.42
N ILE A 305 -3.71 -29.83 -29.20
CA ILE A 305 -2.71 -29.13 -28.38
C ILE A 305 -2.19 -27.90 -29.13
N GLN A 306 -1.84 -28.03 -30.41
CA GLN A 306 -1.31 -26.94 -31.23
C GLN A 306 -2.37 -25.89 -31.60
N GLY A 307 -3.60 -26.28 -31.81
CA GLY A 307 -4.72 -25.39 -32.15
C GLY A 307 -5.21 -24.50 -30.98
N SER A 308 -4.71 -24.71 -29.78
CA SER A 308 -5.12 -23.94 -28.59
C SER A 308 -4.16 -22.78 -28.33
N THR A 309 -4.71 -21.60 -28.04
CA THR A 309 -3.95 -20.41 -27.62
C THR A 309 -3.67 -20.36 -26.11
N ALA A 310 -4.17 -21.36 -25.35
CA ALA A 310 -3.93 -21.44 -23.93
C ALA A 310 -2.43 -21.68 -23.62
N PRO A 311 -1.94 -21.32 -22.43
CA PRO A 311 -0.58 -21.62 -21.97
C PRO A 311 -0.23 -23.11 -22.12
N VAL A 312 1.02 -23.40 -22.46
CA VAL A 312 1.46 -24.74 -22.85
C VAL A 312 1.14 -25.81 -21.81
N ALA A 313 1.36 -25.54 -20.52
CA ALA A 313 1.06 -26.49 -19.47
C ALA A 313 -0.45 -26.80 -19.39
N GLN A 314 -1.31 -25.80 -19.50
CA GLN A 314 -2.78 -26.00 -19.51
C GLN A 314 -3.24 -26.87 -20.70
N ARG A 315 -2.65 -26.63 -21.88
CA ARG A 315 -2.95 -27.45 -23.08
C ARG A 315 -2.63 -28.93 -22.84
N LEU A 316 -1.45 -29.18 -22.27
CA LEU A 316 -0.98 -30.53 -21.98
C LEU A 316 -1.78 -31.20 -20.86
N ILE A 317 -2.10 -30.47 -19.79
CA ILE A 317 -2.93 -30.97 -18.68
C ILE A 317 -4.32 -31.37 -19.19
N ARG A 318 -4.98 -30.49 -19.96
CA ARG A 318 -6.30 -30.77 -20.55
C ARG A 318 -6.27 -32.00 -21.48
N ALA A 319 -5.24 -32.11 -22.31
CA ALA A 319 -5.08 -33.25 -23.20
C ALA A 319 -4.85 -34.56 -22.40
N ARG A 320 -4.04 -34.50 -21.34
CA ARG A 320 -3.80 -35.61 -20.41
C ARG A 320 -5.10 -36.08 -19.72
N GLU A 321 -5.89 -35.15 -19.19
CA GLU A 321 -7.18 -35.42 -18.57
C GLU A 321 -8.18 -36.01 -19.56
N ALA A 322 -8.24 -35.46 -20.77
CA ALA A 322 -9.08 -36.00 -21.84
C ALA A 322 -8.68 -37.42 -22.24
N ALA A 323 -7.37 -37.73 -22.26
CA ALA A 323 -6.90 -39.07 -22.52
C ALA A 323 -7.33 -40.08 -21.41
N LEU A 324 -7.27 -39.63 -20.15
CA LEU A 324 -7.70 -40.39 -18.99
C LEU A 324 -9.23 -40.64 -19.01
N ALA A 325 -10.02 -39.60 -19.30
CA ALA A 325 -11.47 -39.69 -19.41
C ALA A 325 -11.89 -40.69 -20.52
N ARG A 326 -11.35 -40.52 -21.74
CA ARG A 326 -11.64 -41.45 -22.86
C ARG A 326 -11.22 -42.88 -22.56
N ARG A 327 -10.11 -43.08 -21.82
CA ARG A 327 -9.69 -44.41 -21.38
C ARG A 327 -10.71 -45.05 -20.47
N ALA A 328 -11.37 -44.29 -19.60
CA ALA A 328 -12.41 -44.83 -18.70
C ALA A 328 -13.72 -45.18 -19.42
N GLU A 329 -13.99 -44.57 -20.58
CA GLU A 329 -15.21 -44.78 -21.37
C GLU A 329 -15.11 -45.94 -22.36
N THR A 330 -13.92 -46.51 -22.61
CA THR A 330 -13.72 -47.60 -23.57
C THR A 330 -13.29 -48.90 -22.89
N THR A 331 -13.80 -50.03 -23.41
CA THR A 331 -13.42 -51.38 -22.97
C THR A 331 -12.54 -52.10 -24.02
N GLU A 332 -12.31 -51.49 -25.20
CA GLU A 332 -11.49 -52.09 -26.24
C GLU A 332 -10.02 -52.14 -25.84
N PRO A 333 -9.38 -53.30 -25.70
CA PRO A 333 -8.02 -53.41 -25.16
C PRO A 333 -6.96 -52.63 -25.94
N ALA A 334 -7.05 -52.59 -27.27
CA ALA A 334 -6.11 -51.86 -28.13
C ALA A 334 -6.23 -50.34 -27.93
N THR A 335 -7.44 -49.82 -27.79
CA THR A 335 -7.71 -48.38 -27.53
C THR A 335 -7.30 -48.03 -26.12
N VAL A 336 -7.55 -48.83 -25.11
CA VAL A 336 -7.08 -48.65 -23.73
C VAL A 336 -5.56 -48.58 -23.68
N ALA A 337 -4.86 -49.48 -24.36
CA ALA A 337 -3.39 -49.49 -24.43
C ALA A 337 -2.85 -48.19 -25.08
N ARG A 338 -3.43 -47.76 -26.19
CA ARG A 338 -3.03 -46.51 -26.89
C ARG A 338 -3.24 -45.26 -26.00
N LEU A 339 -4.42 -45.11 -25.39
CA LEU A 339 -4.73 -43.99 -24.52
C LEU A 339 -3.85 -43.99 -23.26
N THR A 340 -3.46 -45.14 -22.77
CA THR A 340 -2.48 -45.25 -21.67
C THR A 340 -1.12 -44.67 -22.05
N GLN A 341 -0.65 -44.99 -23.28
CA GLN A 341 0.63 -44.42 -23.77
C GLN A 341 0.54 -42.91 -24.06
N ILE A 342 -0.55 -42.44 -24.65
CA ILE A 342 -0.81 -41.03 -24.85
C ILE A 342 -0.77 -40.28 -23.51
N HIS A 343 -1.51 -40.80 -22.52
CA HIS A 343 -1.49 -40.24 -21.17
C HIS A 343 -0.07 -40.18 -20.55
N ALA A 344 0.70 -41.28 -20.70
CA ALA A 344 2.08 -41.31 -20.17
C ALA A 344 3.00 -40.32 -20.85
N VAL A 345 2.92 -40.15 -22.17
CA VAL A 345 3.69 -39.12 -22.92
C VAL A 345 3.33 -37.74 -22.46
N LEU A 346 2.03 -37.44 -22.33
CA LEU A 346 1.56 -36.13 -21.89
C LEU A 346 1.95 -35.82 -20.43
N ALA A 347 1.83 -36.81 -19.53
CA ALA A 347 2.26 -36.69 -18.12
C ALA A 347 3.76 -36.39 -18.02
N HIS A 348 4.58 -37.06 -18.84
CA HIS A 348 6.02 -36.81 -18.90
C HIS A 348 6.32 -35.41 -19.45
N ALA A 349 5.60 -34.91 -20.47
CA ALA A 349 5.75 -33.57 -20.97
C ALA A 349 5.42 -32.51 -19.91
N VAL A 350 4.31 -32.68 -19.19
CA VAL A 350 3.93 -31.79 -18.08
C VAL A 350 5.01 -31.75 -17.01
N SER A 351 5.52 -32.91 -16.58
CA SER A 351 6.54 -32.96 -15.52
C SER A 351 7.84 -32.23 -15.90
N ARG A 352 8.19 -32.19 -17.19
CA ARG A 352 9.39 -31.49 -17.69
C ARG A 352 9.21 -29.98 -17.79
N LEU A 353 7.99 -29.47 -17.84
CA LEU A 353 7.72 -28.03 -17.85
C LEU A 353 7.85 -27.36 -16.48
N ILE A 354 7.98 -28.16 -15.40
CA ILE A 354 8.00 -27.67 -14.01
C ILE A 354 9.43 -27.49 -13.46
N GLY A 355 10.46 -27.57 -14.30
CA GLY A 355 11.87 -27.44 -13.90
C GLY A 355 12.39 -26.01 -14.00
N TYR A 356 12.25 -25.18 -12.98
CA TYR A 356 12.60 -23.73 -13.06
C TYR A 356 14.09 -23.42 -12.84
N LYS A 357 14.84 -24.26 -12.14
CA LYS A 357 16.24 -23.99 -11.77
C LYS A 357 17.12 -23.79 -12.99
N ASP A 358 17.02 -24.72 -13.93
CA ASP A 358 17.79 -24.72 -15.15
C ASP A 358 17.30 -23.66 -16.13
N GLU A 359 16.01 -23.27 -16.02
CA GLU A 359 15.39 -22.29 -16.88
C GLU A 359 15.80 -20.85 -16.52
N LEU A 360 15.81 -20.49 -15.21
CA LEU A 360 16.30 -19.19 -14.78
C LEU A 360 17.76 -18.99 -15.21
N LEU A 361 18.59 -20.03 -15.03
CA LEU A 361 19.98 -20.03 -15.48
C LEU A 361 20.03 -19.89 -17.02
N SER A 362 19.24 -20.67 -17.76
CA SER A 362 19.21 -20.63 -19.23
C SER A 362 18.80 -19.27 -19.77
N ILE A 363 17.85 -18.58 -19.14
CA ILE A 363 17.41 -17.23 -19.54
C ILE A 363 18.51 -16.21 -19.23
N LEU A 364 19.04 -16.20 -18.00
CA LEU A 364 19.96 -15.17 -17.53
C LEU A 364 21.43 -15.38 -17.97
N THR A 365 21.72 -16.47 -18.70
CA THR A 365 23.04 -16.73 -19.31
C THR A 365 23.01 -16.80 -20.84
N ASP A 366 21.86 -16.70 -21.48
CA ASP A 366 21.73 -16.65 -22.94
C ASP A 366 22.03 -15.22 -23.42
N ARG A 367 23.30 -14.98 -23.82
CA ARG A 367 23.77 -13.66 -24.25
C ARG A 367 23.01 -13.10 -25.44
N GLU A 368 22.67 -13.93 -26.42
CA GLU A 368 21.96 -13.52 -27.63
C GLU A 368 20.54 -13.08 -27.29
N LEU A 369 19.85 -13.86 -26.44
CA LEU A 369 18.51 -13.54 -25.94
C LEU A 369 18.53 -12.22 -25.15
N LEU A 370 19.47 -12.04 -24.25
CA LEU A 370 19.60 -10.83 -23.44
C LEU A 370 19.94 -9.61 -24.29
N ALA A 371 20.89 -9.71 -25.23
CA ALA A 371 21.27 -8.61 -26.12
C ALA A 371 20.08 -8.17 -27.02
N THR A 372 19.28 -9.14 -27.48
CA THR A 372 18.09 -8.85 -28.31
C THR A 372 17.03 -8.06 -27.53
N HIS A 373 16.82 -8.39 -26.26
CA HIS A 373 15.74 -7.83 -25.45
C HIS A 373 16.15 -6.71 -24.49
N LEU A 374 17.46 -6.49 -24.32
CA LEU A 374 18.05 -5.41 -23.53
C LEU A 374 18.94 -4.49 -24.41
N PRO A 375 18.37 -3.83 -25.43
CA PRO A 375 19.16 -3.10 -26.44
C PRO A 375 19.92 -1.90 -25.87
N GLN A 376 19.58 -1.44 -24.66
CA GLN A 376 20.26 -0.35 -23.98
C GLN A 376 21.44 -0.84 -23.13
N ALA A 377 21.59 -2.16 -22.94
CA ALA A 377 22.70 -2.73 -22.19
C ALA A 377 23.94 -2.90 -23.07
N SER A 378 25.09 -2.54 -22.57
CA SER A 378 26.37 -2.84 -23.23
C SER A 378 26.70 -4.33 -23.11
N ALA A 379 27.55 -4.83 -24.01
CA ALA A 379 28.04 -6.21 -23.98
C ALA A 379 28.71 -6.53 -22.62
N ALA A 380 29.45 -5.59 -22.04
CA ALA A 380 30.13 -5.76 -20.75
C ALA A 380 29.13 -5.92 -19.59
N GLU A 381 28.02 -5.20 -19.59
CA GLU A 381 26.97 -5.32 -18.57
C GLU A 381 26.23 -6.66 -18.68
N ILE A 382 25.98 -7.13 -19.90
CA ILE A 382 25.41 -8.47 -20.16
C ILE A 382 26.40 -9.54 -19.66
N ASP A 383 27.69 -9.41 -19.96
CA ASP A 383 28.71 -10.34 -19.50
C ASP A 383 28.83 -10.37 -17.97
N GLU A 384 28.68 -9.21 -17.30
CA GLU A 384 28.63 -9.14 -15.84
C GLU A 384 27.40 -9.91 -15.28
N LEU A 385 26.23 -9.74 -15.87
CA LEU A 385 25.01 -10.48 -15.47
C LEU A 385 25.19 -11.99 -15.65
N VAL A 386 25.71 -12.43 -16.80
CA VAL A 386 25.97 -13.85 -17.11
C VAL A 386 27.00 -14.46 -16.13
N ALA A 387 28.10 -13.76 -15.87
CA ALA A 387 29.12 -14.21 -14.94
C ALA A 387 28.58 -14.31 -13.51
N TYR A 388 27.83 -13.31 -13.07
CA TYR A 388 27.17 -13.28 -11.77
C TYR A 388 26.23 -14.46 -11.60
N GLN A 389 25.31 -14.67 -12.55
CA GLN A 389 24.30 -15.75 -12.48
C GLN A 389 24.95 -17.14 -12.49
N THR A 390 25.99 -17.32 -13.30
CA THR A 390 26.77 -18.56 -13.33
C THR A 390 27.47 -18.83 -11.99
N ALA A 391 28.05 -17.80 -11.37
CA ALA A 391 28.71 -17.92 -10.06
C ALA A 391 27.71 -18.25 -8.95
N LEU A 392 26.51 -17.64 -8.98
CA LEU A 392 25.44 -17.89 -8.02
C LEU A 392 25.02 -19.37 -8.03
N GLN A 393 24.84 -19.94 -9.22
CA GLN A 393 24.47 -21.36 -9.38
C GLN A 393 25.58 -22.32 -8.95
N ARG A 394 26.85 -22.00 -9.20
CA ARG A 394 27.98 -22.81 -8.73
C ARG A 394 28.06 -22.87 -7.20
N ARG A 395 27.79 -21.75 -6.51
CA ARG A 395 27.74 -21.72 -5.04
C ARG A 395 26.62 -22.58 -4.50
N ALA A 396 25.44 -22.50 -5.10
CA ALA A 396 24.27 -23.31 -4.73
C ALA A 396 24.52 -24.81 -4.95
N ALA A 397 25.28 -25.21 -5.96
CA ALA A 397 25.64 -26.59 -6.24
C ALA A 397 26.70 -27.17 -5.28
N GLY A 398 27.54 -26.32 -4.69
CA GLY A 398 28.62 -26.73 -3.75
C GLY A 398 28.12 -27.04 -2.34
N ASP A 399 26.97 -26.51 -1.93
CA ASP A 399 26.38 -26.75 -0.62
C ASP A 399 25.18 -27.68 -0.75
N ARG A 400 25.34 -28.93 -0.33
CA ARG A 400 24.28 -29.95 -0.38
C ARG A 400 23.09 -29.64 0.55
N HIS A 401 23.23 -28.69 1.48
CA HIS A 401 22.21 -28.25 2.42
C HIS A 401 21.61 -26.89 2.05
N ALA A 402 22.27 -26.10 1.17
CA ALA A 402 21.69 -24.89 0.65
C ALA A 402 20.63 -25.23 -0.39
N GLY A 403 19.42 -24.76 -0.17
CA GLY A 403 18.41 -24.71 -1.23
C GLY A 403 18.90 -23.84 -2.40
N PRO A 404 18.24 -23.88 -3.57
CA PRO A 404 18.62 -23.04 -4.69
C PRO A 404 18.57 -21.59 -4.27
N THR A 405 19.72 -20.93 -4.31
CA THR A 405 19.83 -19.50 -4.02
C THR A 405 19.32 -18.71 -5.23
N VAL A 406 18.36 -17.85 -5.02
CA VAL A 406 17.86 -16.86 -5.98
C VAL A 406 18.01 -15.48 -5.37
N ASP A 407 18.04 -14.45 -6.18
CA ASP A 407 18.01 -13.08 -5.71
C ASP A 407 16.56 -12.61 -5.53
N PHE A 408 16.34 -11.54 -4.78
CA PHE A 408 15.00 -10.94 -4.68
C PHE A 408 14.49 -10.45 -6.04
N GLU A 409 15.39 -9.97 -6.90
CA GLU A 409 15.11 -9.52 -8.26
C GLU A 409 14.68 -10.67 -9.18
N ASP A 410 15.09 -11.91 -8.91
CA ASP A 410 14.70 -13.09 -9.70
C ASP A 410 13.25 -13.51 -9.46
N LEU A 411 12.63 -13.07 -8.36
CA LEU A 411 11.27 -13.47 -8.01
C LEU A 411 10.24 -13.05 -9.07
N ALA A 412 10.38 -11.85 -9.63
CA ALA A 412 9.50 -11.37 -10.70
C ALA A 412 9.68 -12.18 -11.99
N ILE A 413 10.91 -12.53 -12.33
CA ILE A 413 11.26 -13.35 -13.50
C ILE A 413 10.65 -14.76 -13.35
N LEU A 414 10.79 -15.37 -12.18
CA LEU A 414 10.23 -16.69 -11.87
C LEU A 414 8.70 -16.68 -11.88
N LEU A 415 8.06 -15.66 -11.30
CA LEU A 415 6.60 -15.50 -11.36
C LEU A 415 6.13 -15.36 -12.81
N ARG A 416 6.81 -14.55 -13.62
CA ARG A 416 6.44 -14.39 -15.03
C ARG A 416 6.59 -15.68 -15.81
N LEU A 417 7.65 -16.45 -15.57
CA LEU A 417 7.86 -17.76 -16.17
C LEU A 417 6.71 -18.72 -15.84
N MET A 418 6.28 -18.78 -14.57
CA MET A 418 5.13 -19.57 -14.14
C MET A 418 3.84 -19.13 -14.85
N GLN A 419 3.58 -17.83 -14.88
CA GLN A 419 2.38 -17.25 -15.49
C GLN A 419 2.27 -17.56 -16.98
N LEU A 420 3.38 -17.44 -17.71
CA LEU A 420 3.42 -17.72 -19.15
C LEU A 420 3.21 -19.22 -19.46
N LYS A 421 3.76 -20.10 -18.64
CA LYS A 421 3.64 -21.55 -18.82
C LYS A 421 2.29 -22.10 -18.40
N HIS A 422 1.75 -21.63 -17.27
CA HIS A 422 0.57 -22.17 -16.62
C HIS A 422 -0.67 -21.27 -16.74
N GLY A 423 -0.53 -20.01 -17.15
CA GLY A 423 -1.64 -19.05 -17.23
C GLY A 423 -2.03 -18.40 -15.90
N GLY A 424 -1.18 -18.52 -14.88
CA GLY A 424 -1.40 -17.95 -13.55
C GLY A 424 -0.37 -18.50 -12.55
N LEU A 425 -0.77 -18.61 -11.29
CA LEU A 425 0.08 -19.12 -10.20
C LEU A 425 -0.22 -20.61 -9.97
N PRO A 426 0.58 -21.54 -10.47
CA PRO A 426 0.32 -22.97 -10.32
C PRO A 426 0.47 -23.42 -8.87
N ASN A 427 -0.36 -24.37 -8.45
CA ASN A 427 -0.26 -25.02 -7.16
C ASN A 427 0.25 -26.46 -7.33
N ALA A 428 1.55 -26.66 -7.24
CA ALA A 428 2.18 -27.97 -7.41
C ALA A 428 1.74 -29.04 -6.39
N LYS A 429 1.11 -28.63 -5.28
CA LYS A 429 0.63 -29.52 -4.22
C LYS A 429 -0.84 -29.92 -4.36
N GLN A 430 -1.60 -29.25 -5.22
CA GLN A 430 -3.03 -29.43 -5.40
C GLN A 430 -3.37 -29.56 -6.90
N ASP A 431 -3.21 -30.74 -7.43
CA ASP A 431 -3.69 -31.15 -8.78
C ASP A 431 -3.35 -30.19 -9.93
N GLU A 432 -2.20 -29.50 -9.86
CA GLU A 432 -1.74 -28.57 -10.90
C GLU A 432 -2.74 -27.44 -11.22
N THR A 433 -3.64 -27.12 -10.29
CA THR A 433 -4.60 -26.03 -10.44
C THR A 433 -3.89 -24.67 -10.49
N VAL A 434 -4.49 -23.72 -11.20
CA VAL A 434 -4.00 -22.36 -11.33
C VAL A 434 -4.85 -21.44 -10.46
N ASP A 435 -4.21 -20.77 -9.50
CA ASP A 435 -4.86 -19.77 -8.68
C ASP A 435 -4.67 -18.39 -9.30
N LEU A 436 -5.76 -17.61 -9.31
CA LEU A 436 -5.77 -16.21 -9.72
C LEU A 436 -6.63 -15.41 -8.72
N TYR A 437 -6.20 -14.21 -8.41
CA TYR A 437 -6.99 -13.28 -7.62
C TYR A 437 -8.10 -12.67 -8.48
N GLU A 438 -9.26 -12.41 -7.89
CA GLU A 438 -10.35 -11.68 -8.55
C GLU A 438 -10.08 -10.17 -8.52
N HIS A 439 -9.39 -9.70 -7.46
CA HIS A 439 -8.99 -8.30 -7.35
C HIS A 439 -7.61 -8.14 -6.69
N VAL A 440 -6.83 -7.19 -7.18
CA VAL A 440 -5.53 -6.82 -6.62
C VAL A 440 -5.51 -5.32 -6.34
N LEU A 441 -5.15 -4.95 -5.11
CA LEU A 441 -4.82 -3.58 -4.72
C LEU A 441 -3.31 -3.45 -4.57
N ILE A 442 -2.71 -2.51 -5.30
CA ILE A 442 -1.28 -2.19 -5.21
C ILE A 442 -1.15 -0.81 -4.55
N ASP A 443 -0.58 -0.77 -3.35
CA ASP A 443 -0.34 0.47 -2.61
C ASP A 443 1.12 0.92 -2.76
N GLU A 444 1.36 2.24 -2.77
CA GLU A 444 2.67 2.85 -3.02
C GLU A 444 3.31 2.38 -4.34
N ALA A 445 2.50 2.30 -5.40
CA ALA A 445 2.87 1.68 -6.67
C ALA A 445 4.11 2.30 -7.34
N GLN A 446 4.44 3.56 -7.04
CA GLN A 446 5.62 4.26 -7.58
C GLN A 446 6.97 3.67 -7.13
N ASP A 447 6.97 2.80 -6.11
CA ASP A 447 8.20 2.12 -5.66
C ASP A 447 8.39 0.74 -6.25
N PHE A 448 7.43 0.27 -7.02
CA PHE A 448 7.57 -0.96 -7.79
C PHE A 448 8.09 -0.65 -9.18
N GLY A 449 9.04 -1.45 -9.65
CA GLY A 449 9.44 -1.45 -11.05
C GLY A 449 8.37 -2.06 -11.94
N ALA A 450 8.44 -1.77 -13.24
CA ALA A 450 7.50 -2.30 -14.21
C ALA A 450 7.53 -3.84 -14.27
N VAL A 451 8.68 -4.46 -13.98
CA VAL A 451 8.85 -5.91 -13.92
C VAL A 451 8.03 -6.51 -12.77
N GLU A 452 8.11 -5.91 -11.58
CA GLU A 452 7.37 -6.33 -10.39
C GLU A 452 5.86 -6.13 -10.58
N LEU A 453 5.45 -4.97 -11.11
CA LEU A 453 4.05 -4.68 -11.40
C LEU A 453 3.47 -5.66 -12.43
N THR A 454 4.21 -5.99 -13.48
CA THR A 454 3.77 -6.98 -14.48
C THR A 454 3.57 -8.36 -13.84
N ALA A 455 4.46 -8.77 -12.94
CA ALA A 455 4.32 -10.04 -12.21
C ALA A 455 3.09 -10.05 -11.29
N ILE A 456 2.80 -8.94 -10.59
CA ILE A 456 1.58 -8.80 -9.78
C ILE A 456 0.33 -8.88 -10.67
N LEU A 457 0.30 -8.12 -11.77
CA LEU A 457 -0.82 -8.07 -12.69
C LEU A 457 -1.06 -9.41 -13.41
N GLY A 458 -0.03 -10.23 -13.55
CA GLY A 458 -0.15 -11.60 -14.06
C GLY A 458 -0.83 -12.58 -13.11
N ALA A 459 -1.04 -12.18 -11.84
CA ALA A 459 -1.73 -12.99 -10.84
C ALA A 459 -3.23 -12.68 -10.72
N VAL A 460 -3.75 -11.68 -11.46
CA VAL A 460 -5.17 -11.31 -11.47
C VAL A 460 -5.91 -11.97 -12.64
N ARG A 461 -7.14 -12.42 -12.42
CA ARG A 461 -7.98 -13.07 -13.43
C ARG A 461 -8.33 -12.13 -14.59
N SER A 462 -8.67 -10.88 -14.27
CA SER A 462 -9.01 -9.85 -15.24
C SER A 462 -8.24 -8.57 -14.96
N ARG A 463 -7.78 -7.90 -16.01
CA ARG A 463 -7.13 -6.58 -15.89
C ARG A 463 -8.05 -5.51 -15.29
N THR A 464 -9.38 -5.69 -15.37
CA THR A 464 -10.36 -4.83 -14.70
C THR A 464 -10.38 -5.01 -13.18
N GLY A 465 -9.96 -6.17 -12.66
CA GLY A 465 -9.86 -6.47 -11.23
C GLY A 465 -8.63 -5.84 -10.57
N VAL A 466 -8.27 -4.59 -10.91
CA VAL A 466 -7.06 -3.94 -10.41
C VAL A 466 -7.36 -2.55 -9.87
N THR A 467 -6.83 -2.27 -8.69
CA THR A 467 -6.74 -0.91 -8.13
C THR A 467 -5.29 -0.61 -7.82
N ILE A 468 -4.78 0.50 -8.33
CA ILE A 468 -3.40 0.96 -8.10
C ILE A 468 -3.48 2.32 -7.43
N VAL A 469 -2.81 2.49 -6.30
CA VAL A 469 -2.74 3.76 -5.60
C VAL A 469 -1.29 4.18 -5.36
N GLY A 470 -0.99 5.49 -5.47
CA GLY A 470 0.37 5.97 -5.26
C GLY A 470 0.57 7.46 -5.48
N ASP A 471 1.82 7.91 -5.28
CA ASP A 471 2.27 9.29 -5.43
C ASP A 471 3.64 9.33 -6.12
N ALA A 472 3.71 9.83 -7.34
CA ALA A 472 4.96 9.89 -8.10
C ALA A 472 6.05 10.72 -7.40
N ASN A 473 5.65 11.72 -6.60
CA ASN A 473 6.60 12.57 -5.87
C ASN A 473 7.22 11.87 -4.65
N GLN A 474 6.62 10.75 -4.18
CA GLN A 474 7.12 9.93 -3.07
C GLN A 474 7.97 8.73 -3.50
N LYS A 475 8.47 8.69 -4.72
CA LYS A 475 9.37 7.63 -5.16
C LYS A 475 10.69 7.69 -4.39
N ILE A 476 10.98 6.67 -3.57
CA ILE A 476 12.24 6.59 -2.81
C ILE A 476 13.21 5.52 -3.32
N ILE A 477 12.76 4.63 -4.19
CA ILE A 477 13.60 3.59 -4.80
C ILE A 477 14.09 4.11 -6.17
N PRO A 478 15.41 4.41 -6.30
CA PRO A 478 15.95 4.92 -7.57
C PRO A 478 15.77 3.95 -8.72
N GLU A 479 16.00 2.67 -8.43
CA GLU A 479 16.02 1.57 -9.39
C GLU A 479 14.61 1.16 -9.86
N ALA A 480 13.54 1.65 -9.22
CA ALA A 480 12.18 1.46 -9.74
C ALA A 480 12.01 2.30 -11.02
N ASP A 481 11.79 1.64 -12.14
CA ASP A 481 11.62 2.30 -13.45
C ASP A 481 10.18 2.84 -13.59
N PHE A 482 9.90 3.92 -12.86
CA PHE A 482 8.59 4.56 -12.87
C PHE A 482 8.53 5.64 -13.95
N MET A 483 7.82 5.35 -15.04
CA MET A 483 7.71 6.18 -16.24
C MET A 483 6.54 7.20 -16.19
N GLY A 484 5.81 7.28 -15.09
CA GLY A 484 4.56 8.05 -15.01
C GLY A 484 3.32 7.15 -15.20
N TRP A 485 2.18 7.62 -14.72
CA TRP A 485 0.96 6.80 -14.62
C TRP A 485 0.41 6.37 -15.98
N ASP A 486 0.38 7.27 -16.96
CA ASP A 486 -0.16 6.97 -18.30
C ASP A 486 0.75 6.03 -19.08
N ALA A 487 2.06 6.20 -18.98
CA ALA A 487 3.04 5.32 -19.59
C ALA A 487 3.00 3.94 -18.94
N LEU A 488 2.95 3.88 -17.62
CA LEU A 488 2.81 2.65 -16.85
C LEU A 488 1.53 1.88 -17.25
N ALA A 489 0.39 2.57 -17.33
CA ALA A 489 -0.86 1.95 -17.75
C ALA A 489 -0.75 1.33 -19.14
N ARG A 490 -0.14 2.02 -20.11
CA ARG A 490 0.08 1.51 -21.47
C ARG A 490 1.02 0.31 -21.50
N GLU A 491 2.16 0.40 -20.84
CA GLU A 491 3.18 -0.68 -20.79
C GLU A 491 2.62 -1.94 -20.14
N LEU A 492 1.80 -1.79 -19.10
CA LEU A 492 1.19 -2.91 -18.39
C LEU A 492 -0.08 -3.45 -19.07
N GLY A 493 -0.47 -2.90 -20.21
CA GLY A 493 -1.67 -3.31 -20.93
C GLY A 493 -2.97 -3.04 -20.16
N VAL A 494 -2.97 -2.07 -19.24
CA VAL A 494 -4.12 -1.64 -18.47
C VAL A 494 -4.82 -0.52 -19.26
N SER A 495 -5.31 -0.86 -20.46
CA SER A 495 -6.07 0.08 -21.30
C SER A 495 -7.44 0.36 -20.68
N GLY A 496 -7.91 1.61 -20.79
CA GLY A 496 -9.19 2.03 -20.22
C GLY A 496 -9.16 2.31 -18.72
N ALA A 497 -7.96 2.35 -18.07
CA ALA A 497 -7.81 2.73 -16.68
C ALA A 497 -8.31 4.15 -16.44
N THR A 498 -9.14 4.32 -15.41
CA THR A 498 -9.51 5.65 -14.91
C THR A 498 -8.40 6.15 -14.00
N VAL A 499 -7.64 7.15 -14.46
CA VAL A 499 -6.66 7.84 -13.64
C VAL A 499 -7.38 8.96 -12.89
N ALA A 500 -7.58 8.76 -11.61
CA ALA A 500 -8.20 9.74 -10.74
C ALA A 500 -7.14 10.48 -9.92
N ARG A 501 -7.33 11.78 -9.70
CA ARG A 501 -6.46 12.61 -8.88
C ARG A 501 -7.14 13.00 -7.58
N LEU A 502 -6.46 12.75 -6.46
CA LEU A 502 -6.85 13.24 -5.14
C LEU A 502 -5.96 14.44 -4.79
N GLU A 503 -6.55 15.63 -4.81
CA GLU A 503 -5.78 16.89 -4.73
C GLU A 503 -5.65 17.43 -3.31
N VAL A 504 -6.56 17.13 -2.40
CA VAL A 504 -6.63 17.79 -1.09
C VAL A 504 -5.90 16.99 -0.02
N PRO A 505 -4.78 17.48 0.52
CA PRO A 505 -4.17 16.90 1.71
C PRO A 505 -4.97 17.33 2.95
N HIS A 506 -5.57 16.39 3.65
CA HIS A 506 -6.40 16.68 4.83
C HIS A 506 -5.63 16.55 6.16
N ARG A 507 -4.37 16.11 6.16
CA ARG A 507 -3.67 15.64 7.36
C ARG A 507 -2.58 16.56 7.86
N SER A 508 -1.66 16.98 7.00
CA SER A 508 -0.57 17.87 7.37
C SER A 508 -1.01 19.35 7.39
N THR A 509 -0.30 20.18 8.16
CA THR A 509 -0.58 21.61 8.22
C THR A 509 -0.13 22.33 6.95
N ALA A 510 -0.74 23.49 6.65
CA ALA A 510 -0.40 24.28 5.48
C ALA A 510 1.10 24.68 5.39
N PRO A 511 1.80 25.07 6.47
CA PRO A 511 3.23 25.34 6.40
C PRO A 511 4.08 24.12 6.03
N ILE A 512 3.72 22.90 6.52
CA ILE A 512 4.41 21.66 6.17
C ILE A 512 4.20 21.36 4.69
N MET A 513 2.98 21.51 4.20
CA MET A 513 2.67 21.27 2.78
C MET A 513 3.31 22.33 1.88
N ALA A 514 3.38 23.58 2.29
CA ALA A 514 4.08 24.63 1.54
C ALA A 514 5.57 24.33 1.35
N LEU A 515 6.24 23.81 2.39
CA LEU A 515 7.61 23.31 2.28
C LEU A 515 7.70 22.12 1.32
N ALA A 516 6.81 21.15 1.46
CA ALA A 516 6.79 19.98 0.59
C ALA A 516 6.55 20.37 -0.88
N ASP A 517 5.60 21.27 -1.15
CA ASP A 517 5.28 21.76 -2.49
C ASP A 517 6.46 22.53 -3.11
N ALA A 518 7.14 23.36 -2.33
CA ALA A 518 8.33 24.07 -2.76
C ALA A 518 9.48 23.11 -3.17
N LEU A 519 9.63 22.00 -2.45
CA LEU A 519 10.65 20.98 -2.78
C LEU A 519 10.40 20.33 -4.14
N VAL A 520 9.15 20.13 -4.55
CA VAL A 520 8.81 19.47 -5.83
C VAL A 520 8.42 20.47 -6.93
N GLY A 521 8.41 21.76 -6.64
CA GLY A 521 8.08 22.82 -7.60
C GLY A 521 6.58 22.96 -7.87
N ASP A 522 5.74 22.50 -6.95
CA ASP A 522 4.28 22.63 -7.01
C ASP A 522 3.81 23.94 -6.36
N ALA A 523 2.63 24.42 -6.76
CA ALA A 523 2.02 25.60 -6.14
C ALA A 523 1.47 25.25 -4.73
N PRO A 524 1.68 26.14 -3.73
CA PRO A 524 1.13 25.95 -2.39
C PRO A 524 -0.40 25.86 -2.41
N GLN A 525 -0.94 24.96 -1.60
CA GLN A 525 -2.39 24.78 -1.46
C GLN A 525 -2.87 25.24 -0.08
N ALA A 526 -4.15 25.61 0.00
CA ALA A 526 -4.79 25.90 1.27
C ALA A 526 -4.82 24.64 2.16
N GLY A 527 -4.62 24.80 3.44
CA GLY A 527 -4.59 23.70 4.40
C GLY A 527 -4.84 24.16 5.83
N ARG A 528 -4.77 23.21 6.76
CA ARG A 528 -4.93 23.46 8.20
C ARG A 528 -3.80 24.35 8.72
N ALA A 529 -4.10 25.34 9.55
CA ALA A 529 -3.10 26.17 10.22
C ALA A 529 -2.12 25.32 11.07
N GLY A 530 -0.88 25.76 11.19
CA GLY A 530 0.13 25.04 11.97
C GLY A 530 1.43 25.81 12.11
N LEU A 531 2.41 25.18 12.74
CA LEU A 531 3.74 25.76 12.93
C LEU A 531 4.57 25.68 11.66
N THR A 532 5.40 26.71 11.43
CA THR A 532 6.41 26.70 10.37
C THR A 532 7.44 25.62 10.67
N PRO A 533 7.83 24.78 9.69
CA PRO A 533 8.93 23.84 9.82
C PRO A 533 10.22 24.54 10.32
N ARG A 534 10.98 23.87 11.17
CA ARG A 534 12.21 24.42 11.78
C ARG A 534 13.45 23.71 11.26
N LEU A 535 14.57 24.42 11.23
CA LEU A 535 15.89 23.88 10.95
C LEU A 535 16.88 24.39 12.00
N SER A 536 17.48 23.46 12.73
CA SER A 536 18.57 23.75 13.68
C SER A 536 19.90 23.31 13.09
N VAL A 537 20.85 24.22 12.97
CA VAL A 537 22.23 23.92 12.62
C VAL A 537 23.04 23.87 13.91
N VAL A 538 23.48 22.67 14.28
CA VAL A 538 24.15 22.41 15.56
C VAL A 538 25.42 21.57 15.36
N PRO A 539 26.46 21.73 16.19
CA PRO A 539 27.62 20.85 16.12
C PRO A 539 27.24 19.39 16.46
N PRO A 540 27.99 18.41 15.95
CA PRO A 540 27.67 16.98 16.16
C PRO A 540 27.44 16.61 17.63
N GLU A 541 28.23 17.16 18.54
CA GLU A 541 28.20 16.88 19.98
C GLU A 541 26.88 17.35 20.64
N GLY A 542 26.24 18.40 20.11
CA GLY A 542 25.03 18.99 20.62
C GLY A 542 23.73 18.50 19.95
N GLN A 543 23.82 17.77 18.85
CA GLN A 543 22.65 17.43 18.04
C GLN A 543 21.60 16.60 18.82
N ILE A 544 22.03 15.57 19.54
CA ILE A 544 21.15 14.68 20.29
C ILE A 544 20.54 15.40 21.50
N ASP A 545 21.30 16.27 22.17
CA ASP A 545 20.79 17.06 23.32
C ASP A 545 19.72 18.05 22.87
N ARG A 546 19.95 18.75 21.75
CA ARG A 546 18.95 19.66 21.14
C ARG A 546 17.71 18.90 20.68
N LEU A 547 17.90 17.74 20.04
CA LEU A 547 16.81 16.84 19.65
C LEU A 547 15.98 16.43 20.86
N ALA A 548 16.62 15.93 21.93
CA ALA A 548 15.92 15.49 23.13
C ALA A 548 15.14 16.63 23.81
N SER A 549 15.72 17.84 23.85
CA SER A 549 15.03 19.03 24.35
C SER A 549 13.79 19.37 23.51
N ALA A 550 13.88 19.34 22.18
CA ALA A 550 12.77 19.60 21.30
C ALA A 550 11.65 18.55 21.44
N ILE A 551 12.01 17.26 21.59
CA ILE A 551 11.06 16.17 21.85
C ILE A 551 10.34 16.38 23.19
N ARG A 552 11.06 16.74 24.29
CA ARG A 552 10.46 17.03 25.59
C ARG A 552 9.43 18.15 25.49
N GLY A 553 9.80 19.27 24.86
CA GLY A 553 8.89 20.40 24.69
C GLY A 553 7.62 20.02 23.94
N PHE A 554 7.74 19.24 22.86
CA PHE A 554 6.59 18.81 22.10
C PHE A 554 5.69 17.81 22.88
N LEU A 555 6.29 16.83 23.56
CA LEU A 555 5.53 15.81 24.30
C LEU A 555 4.97 16.35 25.63
N ALA A 556 5.55 17.39 26.22
CA ALA A 556 4.97 18.09 27.37
C ALA A 556 3.59 18.72 27.03
N GLU A 557 3.46 19.27 25.82
CA GLU A 557 2.18 19.79 25.33
C GLU A 557 1.24 18.70 24.79
N ARG A 558 1.79 17.56 24.34
CA ARG A 558 1.06 16.48 23.66
C ARG A 558 1.54 15.09 24.11
N PRO A 559 1.20 14.64 25.33
CA PRO A 559 1.74 13.40 25.90
C PRO A 559 1.43 12.13 25.12
N ASN A 560 0.33 12.13 24.37
CA ASN A 560 -0.14 10.98 23.59
C ASN A 560 0.27 11.05 22.11
N ALA A 561 1.20 11.93 21.74
CA ALA A 561 1.63 12.08 20.36
C ALA A 561 2.60 10.97 19.93
N HIS A 562 2.58 10.70 18.62
CA HIS A 562 3.53 9.83 17.93
C HIS A 562 4.64 10.67 17.32
N VAL A 563 5.85 10.46 17.78
CA VAL A 563 7.05 11.16 17.32
C VAL A 563 7.95 10.22 16.53
N ALA A 564 8.40 10.64 15.35
CA ALA A 564 9.46 9.96 14.61
C ALA A 564 10.78 10.73 14.73
N VAL A 565 11.86 10.04 15.07
CA VAL A 565 13.24 10.48 14.89
C VAL A 565 13.81 9.74 13.69
N VAL A 566 14.13 10.45 12.62
CA VAL A 566 14.53 9.86 11.34
C VAL A 566 16.00 10.03 11.10
N CYS A 567 16.73 8.89 11.06
CA CYS A 567 18.14 8.83 10.72
C CYS A 567 18.32 8.81 9.19
N GLY A 568 19.41 9.39 8.70
CA GLY A 568 19.74 9.39 7.29
C GLY A 568 20.06 7.99 6.73
N ARG A 569 20.62 7.10 7.57
CA ARG A 569 20.98 5.72 7.18
C ARG A 569 20.45 4.70 8.19
N ALA A 570 20.04 3.53 7.68
CA ALA A 570 19.50 2.45 8.53
C ALA A 570 20.49 1.95 9.60
N ARG A 571 21.80 1.95 9.32
CA ARG A 571 22.85 1.51 10.25
C ARG A 571 23.06 2.46 11.45
N GLU A 572 22.53 3.67 11.39
CA GLU A 572 22.66 4.69 12.45
C GLU A 572 21.55 4.57 13.50
N VAL A 573 20.46 3.88 13.16
CA VAL A 573 19.25 3.81 13.99
C VAL A 573 19.52 3.27 15.38
N ASP A 574 20.31 2.22 15.52
CA ASP A 574 20.58 1.59 16.83
C ASP A 574 21.44 2.48 17.73
N ALA A 575 22.44 3.17 17.15
CA ALA A 575 23.27 4.12 17.88
C ALA A 575 22.42 5.32 18.36
N VAL A 576 21.66 5.93 17.47
CA VAL A 576 20.78 7.07 17.79
C VAL A 576 19.71 6.65 18.79
N LEU A 577 19.14 5.43 18.69
CA LEU A 577 18.21 4.88 19.67
C LEU A 577 18.82 4.84 21.07
N GLY A 578 20.07 4.36 21.19
CA GLY A 578 20.79 4.31 22.47
C GLY A 578 20.98 5.70 23.10
N GLU A 579 21.41 6.66 22.30
CA GLU A 579 21.66 8.02 22.73
C GLU A 579 20.38 8.76 23.11
N VAL A 580 19.33 8.71 22.28
CA VAL A 580 18.01 9.34 22.57
C VAL A 580 17.37 8.71 23.82
N SER A 581 17.44 7.37 23.93
CA SER A 581 16.93 6.68 25.12
C SER A 581 17.66 7.09 26.40
N ALA A 582 18.98 7.29 26.33
CA ALA A 582 19.73 7.76 27.50
C ALA A 582 19.34 9.17 27.93
N ARG A 583 19.10 10.09 26.97
CA ARG A 583 18.71 11.49 27.23
C ARG A 583 17.26 11.61 27.77
N LEU A 584 16.37 10.72 27.35
CA LEU A 584 14.93 10.76 27.72
C LEU A 584 14.55 9.78 28.84
N ARG A 585 15.54 9.07 29.44
CA ARG A 585 15.28 8.02 30.43
C ARG A 585 14.55 8.52 31.68
N GLY A 586 14.82 9.74 32.11
CA GLY A 586 14.21 10.36 33.29
C GLY A 586 12.78 10.88 33.10
N ASP A 587 12.33 10.99 31.84
CA ASP A 587 11.08 11.69 31.49
C ASP A 587 9.87 10.75 31.43
N GLY A 588 10.03 9.45 31.68
CA GLY A 588 8.96 8.46 31.58
C GLY A 588 8.47 8.22 30.14
N LEU A 589 9.22 8.71 29.13
CA LEU A 589 8.85 8.62 27.73
C LEU A 589 9.22 7.25 27.15
N SER A 590 8.31 6.67 26.38
CA SER A 590 8.58 5.43 25.64
C SER A 590 9.41 5.73 24.38
N VAL A 591 10.66 5.26 24.36
CA VAL A 591 11.56 5.34 23.18
C VAL A 591 11.76 3.96 22.63
N ARG A 592 11.57 3.78 21.29
CA ARG A 592 11.61 2.46 20.65
C ARG A 592 12.19 2.53 19.25
N VAL A 593 12.64 1.39 18.74
CA VAL A 593 13.06 1.25 17.36
C VAL A 593 11.85 1.05 16.44
N GLY A 594 11.87 1.71 15.28
CA GLY A 594 10.90 1.51 14.20
C GLY A 594 11.55 0.82 13.01
N GLN A 595 11.86 -0.48 13.15
CA GLN A 595 12.44 -1.27 12.05
C GLN A 595 11.68 -2.57 11.85
N ARG A 596 11.44 -2.95 10.60
CA ARG A 596 10.82 -4.22 10.17
C ARG A 596 9.51 -4.55 10.92
N GLU A 597 9.49 -5.66 11.66
CA GLU A 597 8.32 -6.17 12.40
C GLU A 597 8.16 -5.52 13.79
N ALA A 598 9.17 -4.81 14.27
CA ALA A 598 9.16 -4.14 15.58
C ALA A 598 8.50 -2.75 15.57
N PHE A 599 7.75 -2.42 14.52
CA PHE A 599 7.08 -1.11 14.43
C PHE A 599 5.83 -1.09 15.34
N SER A 600 5.79 -0.14 16.29
CA SER A 600 4.66 0.06 17.19
C SER A 600 4.01 1.42 16.95
N PHE A 601 2.68 1.43 16.90
CA PHE A 601 1.85 2.63 16.70
C PHE A 601 1.31 3.20 18.02
N SER A 602 1.89 2.81 19.15
CA SER A 602 1.54 3.40 20.47
C SER A 602 2.19 4.79 20.61
N PRO A 603 1.63 5.73 21.39
CA PRO A 603 2.25 7.03 21.67
C PRO A 603 3.70 6.92 22.15
N GLY A 604 4.51 7.93 21.86
CA GLY A 604 5.93 8.01 22.24
C GLY A 604 6.87 8.22 21.05
N VAL A 605 8.15 7.98 21.27
CA VAL A 605 9.25 8.27 20.31
C VAL A 605 9.66 7.02 19.57
N THR A 606 9.65 7.07 18.25
CA THR A 606 10.10 5.99 17.36
C THR A 606 11.35 6.44 16.60
N VAL A 607 12.49 5.79 16.83
CA VAL A 607 13.73 6.03 16.09
C VAL A 607 13.78 5.09 14.88
N THR A 608 13.95 5.64 13.69
CA THR A 608 13.79 4.90 12.43
C THR A 608 14.58 5.55 11.27
N ASN A 609 14.35 5.11 10.03
CA ASN A 609 14.93 5.67 8.81
C ASN A 609 13.86 5.95 7.74
N LEU A 610 14.23 6.69 6.69
CA LEU A 610 13.32 7.14 5.64
C LEU A 610 12.55 5.99 4.96
N ARG A 611 13.20 4.84 4.71
CA ARG A 611 12.54 3.69 4.06
C ARG A 611 11.43 3.09 4.92
N GLN A 612 11.59 3.10 6.24
CA GLN A 612 10.64 2.49 7.16
C GLN A 612 9.45 3.39 7.48
N ILE A 613 9.62 4.72 7.46
CA ILE A 613 8.51 5.67 7.71
C ILE A 613 7.60 5.87 6.50
N LYS A 614 8.00 5.39 5.34
CA LYS A 614 7.18 5.55 4.14
C LYS A 614 5.81 4.91 4.29
N GLY A 615 4.76 5.64 3.90
CA GLY A 615 3.36 5.24 4.07
C GLY A 615 2.82 5.44 5.50
N LEU A 616 3.70 5.74 6.48
CA LEU A 616 3.31 6.01 7.86
C LEU A 616 3.21 7.52 8.12
N GLU A 617 2.57 7.88 9.23
CA GLU A 617 2.35 9.27 9.63
C GLU A 617 2.60 9.45 11.12
N PHE A 618 3.18 10.60 11.47
CA PHE A 618 3.54 10.96 12.84
C PHE A 618 3.04 12.37 13.15
N ASP A 619 2.74 12.63 14.40
CA ASP A 619 2.34 13.97 14.82
C ASP A 619 3.51 14.95 14.73
N ALA A 620 4.74 14.47 15.01
CA ALA A 620 5.98 15.22 14.79
C ALA A 620 7.07 14.36 14.14
N VAL A 621 7.82 14.95 13.23
CA VAL A 621 9.00 14.36 12.58
C VAL A 621 10.22 15.20 12.89
N PHE A 622 11.22 14.57 13.51
CA PHE A 622 12.53 15.11 13.78
C PHE A 622 13.55 14.38 12.90
N ALA A 623 14.20 15.07 11.98
CA ALA A 623 15.13 14.45 11.04
C ALA A 623 16.57 14.89 11.34
N LEU A 624 17.48 13.91 11.44
CA LEU A 624 18.90 14.12 11.71
C LEU A 624 19.73 14.22 10.41
N ASP A 625 20.80 14.98 10.47
CA ASP A 625 21.80 15.11 9.40
C ASP A 625 21.20 15.48 8.04
N VAL A 626 20.31 16.51 8.02
CA VAL A 626 19.71 16.98 6.78
C VAL A 626 20.71 17.86 6.01
N ASN A 627 21.63 17.22 5.32
CA ASN A 627 22.73 17.81 4.52
C ASN A 627 22.83 17.12 3.15
N ASP A 628 23.72 17.60 2.28
CA ASP A 628 23.89 17.08 0.92
C ASP A 628 24.47 15.64 0.87
N ASP A 629 25.16 15.17 1.92
CA ASP A 629 25.62 13.76 2.02
C ASP A 629 24.46 12.77 2.20
N ARG A 630 23.36 13.22 2.83
CA ARG A 630 22.15 12.42 3.08
C ARG A 630 21.06 12.68 2.06
N TYR A 631 20.93 13.93 1.62
CA TYR A 631 19.90 14.41 0.70
C TYR A 631 20.58 15.19 -0.45
N PRO A 632 21.13 14.47 -1.44
CA PRO A 632 21.89 15.07 -2.53
C PRO A 632 21.02 16.08 -3.31
N SER A 633 21.67 17.09 -3.92
CA SER A 633 21.00 18.18 -4.64
C SER A 633 20.49 17.75 -6.03
N ASP A 634 19.88 16.59 -6.13
CA ASP A 634 19.29 16.01 -7.33
C ASP A 634 17.79 15.69 -7.13
N ASP A 635 17.16 15.14 -8.14
CA ASP A 635 15.75 14.73 -8.09
C ASP A 635 15.45 13.67 -7.03
N GLN A 636 16.43 12.84 -6.70
CA GLN A 636 16.27 11.81 -5.68
C GLN A 636 16.29 12.40 -4.27
N GLY A 637 17.26 13.24 -3.96
CA GLY A 637 17.32 13.95 -2.68
C GLY A 637 16.07 14.81 -2.46
N ARG A 638 15.55 15.44 -3.53
CA ARG A 638 14.30 16.17 -3.53
C ARG A 638 13.10 15.33 -3.11
N ARG A 639 12.95 14.15 -3.71
CA ARG A 639 11.87 13.20 -3.37
C ARG A 639 12.01 12.62 -1.97
N TRP A 640 13.24 12.41 -1.51
CA TRP A 640 13.51 11.95 -0.15
C TRP A 640 13.10 13.01 0.89
N LEU A 641 13.46 14.28 0.67
CA LEU A 641 13.03 15.39 1.54
C LEU A 641 11.52 15.59 1.49
N TYR A 642 10.90 15.54 0.31
CA TYR A 642 9.46 15.59 0.16
C TYR A 642 8.77 14.46 0.96
N THR A 643 9.26 13.22 0.82
CA THR A 643 8.73 12.08 1.56
C THR A 643 8.88 12.26 3.05
N LEU A 644 10.04 12.73 3.54
CA LEU A 644 10.32 12.99 4.94
C LEU A 644 9.34 14.02 5.53
N VAL A 645 9.26 15.20 4.91
CA VAL A 645 8.44 16.33 5.35
C VAL A 645 6.96 15.94 5.42
N THR A 646 6.48 15.23 4.41
CA THR A 646 5.07 14.80 4.31
C THR A 646 4.68 13.68 5.27
N ARG A 647 5.59 13.15 6.08
CA ARG A 647 5.26 12.19 7.16
C ARG A 647 4.73 12.88 8.41
N ALA A 648 4.96 14.17 8.56
CA ALA A 648 4.52 14.94 9.71
C ALA A 648 3.10 15.48 9.52
N LYS A 649 2.31 15.40 10.59
CA LYS A 649 0.98 16.03 10.65
C LYS A 649 1.08 17.48 11.15
N ASP A 650 1.83 17.71 12.23
CA ASP A 650 1.81 18.97 12.97
C ASP A 650 3.17 19.66 13.04
N VAL A 651 4.28 18.92 13.19
CA VAL A 651 5.60 19.48 13.41
C VAL A 651 6.66 18.80 12.55
N VAL A 652 7.47 19.59 11.86
CA VAL A 652 8.72 19.18 11.21
C VAL A 652 9.88 19.97 11.83
N HIS A 653 10.86 19.25 12.32
CA HIS A 653 12.10 19.85 12.82
C HIS A 653 13.31 19.13 12.22
N LEU A 654 14.06 19.83 11.43
CA LEU A 654 15.23 19.32 10.71
C LEU A 654 16.49 19.69 11.50
N PHE A 655 17.46 18.81 11.55
CA PHE A 655 18.76 19.04 12.20
C PHE A 655 19.88 18.82 11.19
N SER A 656 20.86 19.70 11.18
CA SER A 656 22.08 19.55 10.39
C SER A 656 23.30 19.80 11.24
N THR A 657 24.31 18.94 11.09
CA THR A 657 25.63 19.05 11.78
C THR A 657 26.65 19.88 10.98
N GLY A 658 26.22 20.61 10.00
CA GLY A 658 27.02 21.44 9.12
C GLY A 658 26.11 22.22 8.17
N ALA A 659 26.58 22.50 6.95
CA ALA A 659 25.75 23.13 5.95
C ALA A 659 24.47 22.31 5.70
N PRO A 660 23.27 22.91 5.80
CA PRO A 660 22.03 22.24 5.45
C PRO A 660 21.99 21.83 3.98
N ALA A 661 21.17 20.82 3.65
CA ALA A 661 20.97 20.39 2.28
C ALA A 661 20.65 21.56 1.34
N THR A 662 21.39 21.65 0.24
CA THR A 662 21.25 22.73 -0.77
C THR A 662 19.83 22.86 -1.26
N LEU A 663 19.08 21.76 -1.32
CA LEU A 663 17.65 21.74 -1.70
C LEU A 663 16.74 22.56 -0.78
N LEU A 664 17.13 22.82 0.47
CA LEU A 664 16.35 23.63 1.42
C LEU A 664 16.60 25.14 1.26
N GLN A 665 17.65 25.58 0.59
CA GLN A 665 18.01 27.00 0.48
C GLN A 665 16.89 27.88 -0.09
N PRO A 666 16.19 27.49 -1.18
CA PRO A 666 15.07 28.28 -1.69
C PRO A 666 13.91 28.41 -0.68
N ALA A 667 13.61 27.33 0.07
CA ALA A 667 12.56 27.31 1.08
C ALA A 667 12.92 28.17 2.31
N ILE A 668 14.19 28.17 2.72
CA ILE A 668 14.71 29.03 3.79
C ILE A 668 14.61 30.52 3.36
N ALA A 669 15.06 30.85 2.15
CA ALA A 669 14.98 32.18 1.60
C ALA A 669 13.54 32.71 1.47
N ALA A 670 12.59 31.83 1.20
CA ALA A 670 11.16 32.12 1.12
C ALA A 670 10.45 32.16 2.49
N GLY A 671 11.16 31.91 3.61
CA GLY A 671 10.57 31.89 4.95
C GLY A 671 9.68 30.66 5.24
N LEU A 672 9.75 29.63 4.41
CA LEU A 672 9.00 28.36 4.61
C LEU A 672 9.64 27.46 5.66
N VAL A 673 10.88 27.75 6.04
CA VAL A 673 11.63 27.07 7.10
C VAL A 673 12.23 28.12 8.03
N ALA A 674 11.91 28.06 9.31
CA ALA A 674 12.48 28.91 10.33
C ALA A 674 13.85 28.36 10.76
N LEU A 675 14.88 29.21 10.73
CA LEU A 675 16.21 28.86 11.27
C LEU A 675 16.23 29.14 12.77
N ASP A 676 16.57 28.12 13.56
CA ASP A 676 16.88 28.32 14.97
C ASP A 676 18.28 28.93 15.08
N ALA A 677 18.38 30.12 15.69
CA ALA A 677 19.67 30.73 15.97
C ALA A 677 20.47 29.88 16.98
N ALA A 678 21.76 29.78 16.77
CA ALA A 678 22.67 29.01 17.67
C ALA A 678 22.72 29.59 19.12
N GLU A 679 22.22 30.78 19.34
CA GLU A 679 22.28 31.52 20.60
C GLU A 679 21.16 31.23 21.60
N ASP A 680 20.13 30.49 21.23
CA ASP A 680 18.96 30.22 22.10
C ASP A 680 19.08 28.94 22.97
N ILE A 681 20.26 28.38 23.14
CA ILE A 681 20.51 27.28 24.06
C ILE A 681 21.06 27.88 25.35
N PRO A 682 20.32 27.87 26.47
CA PRO A 682 20.96 28.01 27.78
C PRO A 682 21.88 26.80 27.97
N VAL A 683 23.17 27.04 27.83
CA VAL A 683 24.20 26.07 28.21
C VAL A 683 24.07 25.92 29.73
N PHE A 684 23.72 24.72 30.20
CA PHE A 684 23.82 24.40 31.61
C PHE A 684 25.32 24.47 31.97
N ASP A 685 25.69 25.52 32.69
CA ASP A 685 27.03 25.70 33.23
C ASP A 685 27.03 25.06 34.65
N PRO A 686 27.64 23.88 34.80
CA PRO A 686 27.73 23.24 36.12
C PRO A 686 28.58 24.05 37.10
N ALA A 687 29.27 25.11 36.68
CA ALA A 687 30.01 26.01 37.56
C ALA A 687 29.14 27.12 38.16
N SER A 688 27.95 27.35 37.59
CA SER A 688 27.02 28.40 38.12
C SER A 688 26.08 27.87 39.23
N ASP A 689 26.08 26.59 39.51
CA ASP A 689 25.15 25.93 40.47
C ASP A 689 25.85 25.57 41.81
N THR A 690 26.75 26.46 42.29
CA THR A 690 27.52 26.21 43.52
C THR A 690 26.87 26.69 44.77
N ASP A 691 25.63 27.19 44.80
CA ASP A 691 25.06 27.84 45.97
C ASP A 691 23.73 27.29 46.54
N GLU A 692 23.24 26.09 46.18
CA GLU A 692 22.21 25.45 46.96
C GLU A 692 22.55 23.98 47.27
N PRO A 693 22.63 23.61 48.58
CA PRO A 693 22.81 22.22 48.96
C PRO A 693 21.46 21.47 48.85
N PHE A 694 21.48 20.32 48.21
CA PHE A 694 20.40 19.35 48.17
C PHE A 694 20.02 18.85 49.56
#